data_f445304a4870006f4299ca193ccff5c4
#
_entry.id   f445304a4870006f4299ca193ccff5c4
#
_cell.length_a   1.000
_cell.length_b   1.000
_cell.length_c   1.000
_cell.angle_alpha   90.00
_cell.angle_beta   90.00
_cell.angle_gamma   90.00
#
_symmetry.space_group_name_H-M   'P 1'
#
loop_
_entity.id
_entity.type
_entity.pdbx_description
1 polymer ?
#
loop_
_entity_poly.entity_id
_entity_poly.type
_entity_poly.pdbx_seq_one_letter_code
_entity_poly.pdbx_strand_id
1 'polypeptide(L)'
;MEAKIYKFGDFCLNPVARELSRDGEPLFVPASAFDCLVYLIEHRERPIGKDELISAVWGRTDVSENLLAQTIVRLRRTLGDVGDEQQRCIKTIARVGYRWMLDTTVTFGAPASVKHDSGVEPYGLVSEAAGDVDDGDAIGILPHVRPVRRYLFVALILALVLAAGYAGEQRLRPKKAQATIHFNKSAAIVLPVEVNAPEDWKWLHFGLMDLISTRLHEAKIPTETSQAVLELLKERADASGEGLSSFALVIRPHVELAGNRWRVHLDARSQDGHTWRAESSSSDVLEASRAASDLLLAQLGYAAGASGPRVASDSQLEYMQRIDAARLAGQPYAARELIDMAPPDLRNKPELAYTVASLDCDEGKRDSCEQRLSTLLKQLTDKKQEPVLRGEILTKLGMIYSDKNQDVEGEAKLTEALHTLQKQKDTEALANAYLDHSYVEQMLWRLDDATSDLGLARVNYALSGDAVGAAKTDFEMGLLAERRAQPDAAVSLLQNAYDQFHGMGMRSMLPSTLDGLAYAQQMLLKFTDELGTTDRFWPVNERDFGFIDAPMRRELTMVRAIALADNGRTSEAATFGELIVNEADPKNDAAQIAETNKLLARVALDQGNNERAASLASKALTPALAEGDRRDYAETWLIRISALQRAGKADEAKHDVSAMVEWETHLSVKDDWTHIYVIRAIAAQYWIEGNHDKAVDQFKLAMASAEKLGVPEVIVSVGKSYALMLLDIGHLDQAIAVSGSLSMWSDTDWRAAWVEARVYQALGQTSSWEKSRNKAEQLAGDRLLHVGASSDYGP
;
A
#
# COMPACT_ATOMS: atom_id res chain seq x y z
N MET A 1 -38.77 1.61 -20.53
CA MET A 1 -39.12 1.76 -19.10
C MET A 1 -38.89 3.21 -18.72
N GLU A 2 -39.89 3.83 -18.12
CA GLU A 2 -39.70 5.20 -17.62
C GLU A 2 -38.67 5.23 -16.52
N ALA A 3 -37.69 6.13 -16.62
CA ALA A 3 -36.62 6.24 -15.64
C ALA A 3 -37.15 6.81 -14.30
N LYS A 4 -36.96 6.09 -13.21
CA LYS A 4 -37.32 6.58 -11.88
C LYS A 4 -36.25 7.60 -11.43
N ILE A 5 -36.68 8.77 -11.05
CA ILE A 5 -35.87 9.83 -10.48
C ILE A 5 -36.35 10.05 -9.04
N TYR A 6 -35.42 10.02 -8.09
CA TYR A 6 -35.68 10.20 -6.66
C TYR A 6 -35.31 11.60 -6.22
N LYS A 7 -36.23 12.30 -5.55
CA LYS A 7 -35.98 13.64 -4.97
C LYS A 7 -36.16 13.59 -3.46
N PHE A 8 -35.19 14.08 -2.74
CA PHE A 8 -35.16 14.12 -1.26
C PHE A 8 -34.37 15.35 -0.78
N GLY A 9 -35.02 16.21 0.00
CA GLY A 9 -34.45 17.51 0.35
C GLY A 9 -34.05 18.29 -0.91
N ASP A 10 -32.83 18.81 -0.93
CA ASP A 10 -32.26 19.56 -2.07
C ASP A 10 -31.59 18.62 -3.11
N PHE A 11 -31.70 17.30 -2.93
CA PHE A 11 -31.03 16.32 -3.78
C PHE A 11 -31.96 15.71 -4.82
N CYS A 12 -31.38 15.42 -5.98
CA CYS A 12 -32.02 14.69 -7.06
C CYS A 12 -31.10 13.53 -7.52
N LEU A 13 -31.59 12.28 -7.43
CA LEU A 13 -30.89 11.07 -7.80
C LEU A 13 -31.49 10.44 -9.03
N ASN A 14 -30.72 10.27 -10.08
CA ASN A 14 -31.09 9.56 -11.30
C ASN A 14 -30.28 8.25 -11.42
N PRO A 15 -30.86 7.09 -11.07
CA PRO A 15 -30.16 5.81 -11.12
C PRO A 15 -29.73 5.40 -12.53
N VAL A 16 -30.50 5.76 -13.56
CA VAL A 16 -30.21 5.39 -14.95
C VAL A 16 -29.03 6.17 -15.51
N ALA A 17 -29.00 7.48 -15.24
CA ALA A 17 -27.86 8.33 -15.63
C ALA A 17 -26.67 8.20 -14.66
N ARG A 18 -26.82 7.51 -13.52
CA ARG A 18 -25.86 7.44 -12.42
C ARG A 18 -25.43 8.82 -11.91
N GLU A 19 -26.39 9.72 -11.77
CA GLU A 19 -26.17 11.10 -11.35
C GLU A 19 -26.86 11.41 -10.03
N LEU A 20 -26.12 12.05 -9.11
CA LEU A 20 -26.64 12.70 -7.94
C LEU A 20 -26.37 14.20 -8.11
N SER A 21 -27.40 15.04 -7.92
CA SER A 21 -27.23 16.50 -7.92
C SER A 21 -27.85 17.11 -6.67
N ARG A 22 -27.32 18.27 -6.25
CA ARG A 22 -27.88 19.10 -5.19
C ARG A 22 -28.14 20.49 -5.74
N ASP A 23 -29.37 20.98 -5.60
CA ASP A 23 -29.80 22.27 -6.16
C ASP A 23 -29.51 22.42 -7.67
N GLY A 24 -29.49 21.29 -8.40
CA GLY A 24 -29.19 21.25 -9.83
C GLY A 24 -27.70 21.10 -10.19
N GLU A 25 -26.80 21.23 -9.24
CA GLU A 25 -25.36 21.02 -9.44
C GLU A 25 -24.99 19.55 -9.23
N PRO A 26 -24.24 18.92 -10.15
CA PRO A 26 -23.87 17.51 -10.03
C PRO A 26 -22.88 17.28 -8.90
N LEU A 27 -23.13 16.23 -8.09
CA LEU A 27 -22.24 15.79 -7.02
C LEU A 27 -21.57 14.48 -7.42
N PHE A 28 -20.27 14.43 -7.22
CA PHE A 28 -19.51 13.18 -7.42
C PHE A 28 -19.73 12.21 -6.28
N VAL A 29 -20.19 11.01 -6.61
CA VAL A 29 -20.35 9.89 -5.67
C VAL A 29 -19.67 8.66 -6.28
N PRO A 30 -18.73 8.00 -5.57
CA PRO A 30 -18.12 6.77 -6.04
C PRO A 30 -19.16 5.69 -6.35
N ALA A 31 -18.88 4.81 -7.32
CA ALA A 31 -19.83 3.83 -7.83
C ALA A 31 -20.49 2.98 -6.74
N SER A 32 -19.71 2.39 -5.82
CA SER A 32 -20.24 1.59 -4.72
C SER A 32 -21.09 2.40 -3.73
N ALA A 33 -20.72 3.64 -3.47
CA ALA A 33 -21.50 4.54 -2.62
C ALA A 33 -22.79 4.96 -3.32
N PHE A 34 -22.76 5.19 -4.64
CA PHE A 34 -23.93 5.47 -5.45
C PHE A 34 -24.91 4.29 -5.43
N ASP A 35 -24.42 3.08 -5.68
CA ASP A 35 -25.25 1.87 -5.68
C ASP A 35 -25.84 1.57 -4.28
N CYS A 36 -25.04 1.84 -3.22
CA CYS A 36 -25.51 1.77 -1.84
C CYS A 36 -26.65 2.78 -1.56
N LEU A 37 -26.51 4.02 -2.06
CA LEU A 37 -27.54 5.05 -1.92
C LEU A 37 -28.81 4.68 -2.65
N VAL A 38 -28.71 4.20 -3.90
CA VAL A 38 -29.86 3.74 -4.70
C VAL A 38 -30.58 2.62 -3.95
N TYR A 39 -29.86 1.60 -3.47
CA TYR A 39 -30.45 0.47 -2.78
C TYR A 39 -31.14 0.88 -1.46
N LEU A 40 -30.54 1.77 -0.68
CA LEU A 40 -31.14 2.30 0.54
C LEU A 40 -32.45 3.08 0.27
N ILE A 41 -32.49 3.87 -0.81
CA ILE A 41 -33.66 4.64 -1.20
C ILE A 41 -34.78 3.75 -1.77
N GLU A 42 -34.42 2.75 -2.55
CA GLU A 42 -35.40 1.80 -3.10
C GLU A 42 -36.08 0.93 -2.04
N HIS A 43 -35.34 0.62 -0.95
CA HIS A 43 -35.82 -0.19 0.15
C HIS A 43 -36.11 0.63 1.43
N ARG A 44 -36.42 1.93 1.30
CA ARG A 44 -36.60 2.87 2.39
C ARG A 44 -37.64 2.49 3.44
N GLU A 45 -38.56 1.59 3.08
CA GLU A 45 -39.67 1.17 3.94
C GLU A 45 -39.20 0.34 5.15
N ARG A 46 -38.00 -0.25 5.08
CA ARG A 46 -37.46 -1.13 6.13
C ARG A 46 -35.98 -0.89 6.42
N PRO A 47 -35.49 -1.31 7.58
CA PRO A 47 -34.04 -1.43 7.78
C PRO A 47 -33.46 -2.50 6.88
N ILE A 48 -32.22 -2.28 6.38
CA ILE A 48 -31.48 -3.19 5.51
C ILE A 48 -30.33 -3.78 6.31
N GLY A 49 -30.20 -5.11 6.29
CA GLY A 49 -29.12 -5.84 6.93
C GLY A 49 -27.77 -5.53 6.28
N LYS A 50 -26.66 -5.64 7.05
CA LYS A 50 -25.32 -5.38 6.54
C LYS A 50 -24.96 -6.34 5.39
N ASP A 51 -25.21 -7.64 5.58
CA ASP A 51 -24.90 -8.67 4.57
C ASP A 51 -25.76 -8.51 3.31
N GLU A 52 -27.02 -8.11 3.48
CA GLU A 52 -27.92 -7.81 2.37
C GLU A 52 -27.39 -6.64 1.54
N LEU A 53 -26.95 -5.56 2.22
CA LEU A 53 -26.45 -4.37 1.54
C LEU A 53 -25.10 -4.67 0.85
N ILE A 54 -24.22 -5.44 1.48
CA ILE A 54 -22.95 -5.90 0.91
C ILE A 54 -23.23 -6.72 -0.36
N SER A 55 -24.11 -7.71 -0.28
CA SER A 55 -24.44 -8.56 -1.42
C SER A 55 -25.07 -7.77 -2.58
N ALA A 56 -25.95 -6.82 -2.28
CA ALA A 56 -26.61 -5.99 -3.29
C ALA A 56 -25.66 -5.03 -4.01
N VAL A 57 -24.69 -4.45 -3.30
CA VAL A 57 -23.81 -3.41 -3.84
C VAL A 57 -22.56 -4.01 -4.51
N TRP A 58 -21.98 -5.07 -3.93
CA TRP A 58 -20.73 -5.66 -4.44
C TRP A 58 -20.90 -7.01 -5.14
N GLY A 59 -22.11 -7.60 -5.13
CA GLY A 59 -22.41 -8.87 -5.80
C GLY A 59 -21.71 -10.09 -5.20
N ARG A 60 -21.11 -9.96 -4.01
CA ARG A 60 -20.37 -11.00 -3.31
C ARG A 60 -20.41 -10.76 -1.81
N THR A 61 -20.27 -11.83 -1.01
CA THR A 61 -20.43 -11.81 0.46
C THR A 61 -19.10 -11.74 1.24
N ASP A 62 -17.97 -11.72 0.56
CA ASP A 62 -16.63 -11.66 1.14
C ASP A 62 -16.10 -10.22 1.40
N VAL A 63 -16.96 -9.23 1.22
CA VAL A 63 -16.67 -7.83 1.52
C VAL A 63 -16.78 -7.58 3.01
N SER A 64 -15.75 -6.95 3.60
CA SER A 64 -15.74 -6.67 5.03
C SER A 64 -16.83 -5.66 5.45
N GLU A 65 -17.41 -5.86 6.63
CA GLU A 65 -18.35 -4.89 7.21
C GLU A 65 -17.75 -3.49 7.37
N ASN A 66 -16.42 -3.39 7.48
CA ASN A 66 -15.70 -2.14 7.59
C ASN A 66 -15.80 -1.32 6.29
N LEU A 67 -15.69 -1.96 5.12
CA LEU A 67 -15.84 -1.28 3.84
C LEU A 67 -17.27 -0.72 3.66
N LEU A 68 -18.29 -1.47 4.09
CA LEU A 68 -19.66 -0.97 4.13
C LEU A 68 -19.81 0.22 5.07
N ALA A 69 -19.22 0.15 6.27
CA ALA A 69 -19.26 1.26 7.23
C ALA A 69 -18.63 2.53 6.67
N GLN A 70 -17.47 2.41 6.03
CA GLN A 70 -16.79 3.52 5.35
C GLN A 70 -17.63 4.10 4.21
N THR A 71 -18.25 3.25 3.41
CA THR A 71 -19.17 3.67 2.33
C THR A 71 -20.35 4.49 2.90
N ILE A 72 -20.93 4.06 4.01
CA ILE A 72 -22.01 4.80 4.70
C ILE A 72 -21.51 6.13 5.28
N VAL A 73 -20.32 6.17 5.86
CA VAL A 73 -19.71 7.42 6.37
C VAL A 73 -19.51 8.41 5.21
N ARG A 74 -19.00 7.94 4.07
CA ARG A 74 -18.82 8.76 2.87
C ARG A 74 -20.15 9.28 2.36
N LEU A 75 -21.19 8.46 2.26
CA LEU A 75 -22.53 8.88 1.88
C LEU A 75 -23.09 9.95 2.81
N ARG A 76 -22.97 9.77 4.12
CA ARG A 76 -23.39 10.77 5.10
C ARG A 76 -22.69 12.11 4.87
N ARG A 77 -21.38 12.08 4.65
CA ARG A 77 -20.58 13.29 4.37
C ARG A 77 -21.06 13.97 3.09
N THR A 78 -21.26 13.24 1.99
CA THR A 78 -21.76 13.76 0.71
C THR A 78 -23.16 14.36 0.84
N LEU A 79 -24.01 13.78 1.67
CA LEU A 79 -25.36 14.26 1.92
C LEU A 79 -25.44 15.37 3.00
N GLY A 80 -24.28 15.78 3.56
CA GLY A 80 -24.24 16.78 4.62
C GLY A 80 -24.76 16.27 5.98
N ASP A 81 -24.82 14.98 6.18
CA ASP A 81 -25.29 14.30 7.40
C ASP A 81 -24.10 14.10 8.36
N VAL A 82 -23.42 15.21 8.74
CA VAL A 82 -22.20 15.22 9.55
C VAL A 82 -22.51 15.73 10.94
N GLY A 83 -22.28 14.93 11.98
CA GLY A 83 -22.40 15.28 13.39
C GLY A 83 -23.06 14.18 14.23
N ASP A 84 -22.60 14.02 15.47
CA ASP A 84 -22.98 12.91 16.36
C ASP A 84 -24.46 12.87 16.76
N GLU A 85 -25.20 13.96 16.64
CA GLU A 85 -26.60 14.02 17.11
C GLU A 85 -27.67 13.81 16.03
N GLN A 86 -27.32 13.72 14.72
CA GLN A 86 -28.34 13.73 13.68
C GLN A 86 -27.98 12.85 12.47
N GLN A 87 -28.18 11.54 12.58
CA GLN A 87 -28.26 10.66 11.43
C GLN A 87 -29.58 10.90 10.67
N ARG A 88 -29.68 12.05 10.01
CA ARG A 88 -30.91 12.52 9.36
C ARG A 88 -31.24 11.78 8.07
N CYS A 89 -30.20 11.45 7.28
CA CYS A 89 -30.39 10.81 5.99
C CYS A 89 -30.32 9.30 6.12
N ILE A 90 -29.27 8.78 6.75
CA ILE A 90 -29.02 7.35 6.91
C ILE A 90 -28.84 7.04 8.39
N LYS A 91 -29.77 6.31 8.98
CA LYS A 91 -29.72 5.91 10.40
C LYS A 91 -29.08 4.53 10.55
N THR A 92 -28.15 4.39 11.49
CA THR A 92 -27.62 3.10 11.92
C THR A 92 -28.62 2.45 12.89
N ILE A 93 -29.07 1.24 12.59
CA ILE A 93 -29.96 0.43 13.45
C ILE A 93 -29.09 -0.63 14.11
N ALA A 94 -28.90 -0.50 15.41
CA ALA A 94 -28.03 -1.40 16.20
C ALA A 94 -28.36 -2.88 15.93
N ARG A 95 -27.35 -3.70 15.68
CA ARG A 95 -27.45 -5.15 15.38
C ARG A 95 -28.25 -5.55 14.13
N VAL A 96 -28.71 -4.58 13.34
CA VAL A 96 -29.47 -4.83 12.12
C VAL A 96 -28.72 -4.34 10.90
N GLY A 97 -28.40 -3.04 10.82
CA GLY A 97 -27.76 -2.44 9.66
C GLY A 97 -28.13 -0.97 9.50
N TYR A 98 -28.62 -0.58 8.31
CA TYR A 98 -28.87 0.82 7.97
C TYR A 98 -30.27 1.04 7.46
N ARG A 99 -30.82 2.26 7.65
CA ARG A 99 -32.14 2.67 7.18
C ARG A 99 -32.09 4.07 6.59
N TRP A 100 -32.73 4.25 5.45
CA TRP A 100 -32.99 5.55 4.87
C TRP A 100 -34.09 6.30 5.66
N MET A 101 -33.90 7.58 5.93
CA MET A 101 -34.77 8.34 6.83
C MET A 101 -35.44 9.55 6.18
N LEU A 102 -34.96 10.01 5.01
CA LEU A 102 -35.54 11.20 4.36
C LEU A 102 -36.79 10.85 3.54
N ASP A 103 -37.77 11.73 3.61
CA ASP A 103 -38.94 11.68 2.73
C ASP A 103 -38.48 11.80 1.28
N THR A 104 -38.80 10.82 0.46
CA THR A 104 -38.36 10.71 -0.90
C THR A 104 -39.53 10.59 -1.86
N THR A 105 -39.61 11.54 -2.77
CA THR A 105 -40.62 11.52 -3.86
C THR A 105 -40.03 10.86 -5.11
N VAL A 106 -40.83 10.07 -5.81
CA VAL A 106 -40.44 9.41 -7.04
C VAL A 106 -41.14 10.12 -8.20
N THR A 107 -40.37 10.60 -9.15
CA THR A 107 -40.90 11.15 -10.42
C THR A 107 -40.43 10.28 -11.58
N PHE A 108 -41.27 10.16 -12.59
CA PHE A 108 -40.97 9.42 -13.81
C PHE A 108 -40.58 10.42 -14.90
N GLY A 109 -39.33 10.36 -15.41
CA GLY A 109 -38.84 11.24 -16.47
C GLY A 109 -38.86 10.52 -17.80
N ALA A 110 -39.15 11.24 -18.91
CA ALA A 110 -38.93 10.73 -20.25
C ALA A 110 -37.43 10.49 -20.49
N PRO A 111 -37.03 9.42 -21.20
CA PRO A 111 -35.61 9.16 -21.44
C PRO A 111 -35.02 10.27 -22.29
N ALA A 112 -33.98 10.92 -21.79
CA ALA A 112 -33.18 11.85 -22.57
C ALA A 112 -32.50 11.04 -23.70
N SER A 113 -32.79 11.40 -24.94
CA SER A 113 -32.25 10.80 -26.13
C SER A 113 -30.76 11.04 -26.25
N VAL A 114 -29.94 10.09 -25.86
CA VAL A 114 -28.54 9.99 -26.28
C VAL A 114 -28.52 9.19 -27.57
N LYS A 115 -28.16 9.86 -28.64
CA LYS A 115 -27.85 9.21 -29.91
C LYS A 115 -26.61 8.36 -29.72
N HIS A 116 -26.78 7.03 -29.75
CA HIS A 116 -25.73 6.09 -30.08
C HIS A 116 -26.21 5.23 -31.25
N ASP A 117 -25.41 5.27 -32.27
CA ASP A 117 -25.58 4.51 -33.50
C ASP A 117 -25.02 3.09 -33.32
N SER A 118 -25.83 2.17 -33.89
CA SER A 118 -25.55 0.81 -34.34
C SER A 118 -24.98 -0.26 -33.41
N GLY A 119 -25.81 -1.20 -33.08
CA GLY A 119 -25.82 -2.56 -33.71
C GLY A 119 -25.10 -3.62 -32.90
N VAL A 120 -25.86 -4.39 -32.12
CA VAL A 120 -25.86 -5.85 -32.12
C VAL A 120 -27.08 -6.32 -31.30
N GLU A 121 -27.85 -7.20 -31.90
CA GLU A 121 -29.10 -7.74 -31.37
C GLU A 121 -28.88 -8.82 -30.29
N PRO A 122 -29.90 -9.08 -29.48
CA PRO A 122 -29.80 -9.94 -28.29
C PRO A 122 -30.21 -11.38 -28.53
N TYR A 123 -29.60 -12.32 -27.86
CA TYR A 123 -30.14 -13.69 -27.75
C TYR A 123 -31.00 -13.88 -26.49
N GLY A 124 -32.10 -14.56 -26.75
CA GLY A 124 -33.32 -14.63 -26.02
C GLY A 124 -33.32 -15.39 -24.69
N LEU A 125 -34.29 -15.01 -23.94
CA LEU A 125 -34.89 -15.67 -22.80
C LEU A 125 -35.63 -16.95 -23.23
N VAL A 126 -35.47 -18.01 -22.42
CA VAL A 126 -36.51 -19.04 -22.33
C VAL A 126 -36.91 -19.16 -20.86
N SER A 127 -38.20 -18.93 -20.64
CA SER A 127 -39.00 -19.15 -19.46
C SER A 127 -39.70 -20.50 -19.58
N GLU A 128 -39.86 -21.18 -18.44
CA GLU A 128 -41.02 -22.03 -18.10
C GLU A 128 -40.79 -22.62 -16.71
N ALA A 129 -41.56 -22.37 -15.76
CA ALA A 129 -42.98 -22.53 -15.47
C ALA A 129 -43.18 -23.63 -14.41
N ALA A 130 -43.92 -23.25 -13.46
CA ALA A 130 -44.32 -23.87 -12.19
C ALA A 130 -45.01 -25.25 -12.32
N GLY A 131 -45.04 -25.95 -11.18
CA GLY A 131 -45.93 -27.06 -10.92
C GLY A 131 -45.99 -27.45 -9.46
N ASP A 132 -47.05 -27.06 -8.80
CA ASP A 132 -47.54 -27.50 -7.51
C ASP A 132 -47.88 -28.97 -7.45
N VAL A 133 -47.91 -29.54 -6.23
CA VAL A 133 -48.97 -30.42 -5.63
C VAL A 133 -48.34 -31.31 -4.54
N ASP A 134 -48.62 -31.05 -3.29
CA ASP A 134 -49.64 -31.47 -2.33
C ASP A 134 -49.46 -32.86 -1.65
N ASP A 135 -49.54 -32.78 -0.35
CA ASP A 135 -49.98 -33.68 0.72
C ASP A 135 -49.99 -35.22 0.59
N GLY A 136 -49.65 -35.81 1.74
CA GLY A 136 -50.16 -37.12 2.09
C GLY A 136 -49.45 -37.92 3.18
N ASP A 137 -49.97 -37.84 4.36
CA ASP A 137 -49.70 -38.72 5.52
C ASP A 137 -49.71 -40.21 5.18
N ALA A 138 -48.88 -41.01 5.85
CA ALA A 138 -49.28 -42.24 6.50
C ALA A 138 -48.22 -42.88 7.38
N ILE A 139 -48.63 -43.22 8.55
CA ILE A 139 -48.02 -44.03 9.61
C ILE A 139 -47.89 -45.49 9.19
N GLY A 140 -46.80 -46.16 9.48
CA GLY A 140 -46.65 -47.59 9.27
C GLY A 140 -45.50 -48.26 10.04
N ILE A 141 -45.85 -48.71 11.20
CA ILE A 141 -45.35 -49.78 12.09
C ILE A 141 -44.14 -50.64 11.68
N LEU A 142 -43.17 -50.78 12.61
CA LEU A 142 -41.97 -51.61 12.64
C LEU A 142 -42.24 -53.12 12.50
N PRO A 143 -41.20 -53.89 12.14
CA PRO A 143 -40.83 -54.99 13.01
C PRO A 143 -39.31 -55.07 13.34
N HIS A 144 -39.06 -55.65 14.49
CA HIS A 144 -37.81 -55.91 15.14
C HIS A 144 -36.90 -56.87 14.33
N VAL A 145 -35.62 -56.46 14.16
CA VAL A 145 -34.53 -57.35 13.72
C VAL A 145 -33.31 -57.16 14.61
N ARG A 146 -32.68 -58.27 14.96
CA ARG A 146 -31.66 -58.52 15.98
C ARG A 146 -30.33 -57.72 15.88
N PRO A 147 -29.57 -57.56 16.99
CA PRO A 147 -28.61 -56.46 17.21
C PRO A 147 -27.24 -56.56 16.50
N VAL A 148 -26.87 -57.64 15.84
CA VAL A 148 -25.50 -57.77 15.28
C VAL A 148 -25.29 -56.97 13.97
N ARG A 149 -26.32 -56.73 13.20
CA ARG A 149 -26.25 -55.90 11.99
C ARG A 149 -26.17 -54.37 12.28
N ARG A 150 -26.58 -53.92 13.47
CA ARG A 150 -26.54 -52.50 13.89
C ARG A 150 -25.12 -52.00 14.10
N TYR A 151 -24.22 -52.84 14.66
CA TYR A 151 -22.83 -52.43 14.90
C TYR A 151 -22.01 -52.33 13.60
N LEU A 152 -22.29 -53.19 12.62
CA LEU A 152 -21.67 -53.06 11.30
C LEU A 152 -22.16 -51.83 10.51
N PHE A 153 -23.42 -51.46 10.64
CA PHE A 153 -23.97 -50.25 10.03
C PHE A 153 -23.47 -48.98 10.73
N VAL A 154 -23.37 -49.00 12.06
CA VAL A 154 -22.81 -47.85 12.84
C VAL A 154 -21.30 -47.73 12.55
N ALA A 155 -20.58 -48.82 12.47
CA ALA A 155 -19.16 -48.82 12.10
C ALA A 155 -18.95 -48.30 10.65
N LEU A 156 -19.84 -48.71 9.72
CA LEU A 156 -19.77 -48.21 8.34
C LEU A 156 -20.13 -46.72 8.22
N ILE A 157 -21.14 -46.26 8.97
CA ILE A 157 -21.52 -44.84 9.05
C ILE A 157 -20.39 -44.03 9.70
N LEU A 158 -19.79 -44.55 10.79
CA LEU A 158 -18.65 -43.91 11.45
C LEU A 158 -17.42 -43.84 10.51
N ALA A 159 -17.14 -44.92 9.77
CA ALA A 159 -16.08 -44.94 8.76
C ALA A 159 -16.37 -43.96 7.59
N LEU A 160 -17.61 -43.84 7.14
CA LEU A 160 -18.05 -42.88 6.13
C LEU A 160 -17.99 -41.42 6.63
N VAL A 161 -18.35 -41.20 7.89
CA VAL A 161 -18.24 -39.85 8.52
C VAL A 161 -16.77 -39.49 8.72
N LEU A 162 -15.92 -40.42 9.15
CA LEU A 162 -14.47 -40.22 9.26
C LEU A 162 -13.82 -40.04 7.87
N ALA A 163 -14.25 -40.78 6.87
CA ALA A 163 -13.77 -40.62 5.50
C ALA A 163 -14.26 -39.29 4.89
N ALA A 164 -15.50 -38.89 5.15
CA ALA A 164 -16.04 -37.60 4.75
C ALA A 164 -15.38 -36.42 5.52
N GLY A 165 -15.11 -36.59 6.82
CA GLY A 165 -14.33 -35.65 7.62
C GLY A 165 -12.91 -35.51 7.09
N TYR A 166 -12.23 -36.61 6.80
CA TYR A 166 -10.88 -36.61 6.23
C TYR A 166 -10.84 -36.00 4.81
N ALA A 167 -11.84 -36.31 3.98
CA ALA A 167 -11.98 -35.72 2.65
C ALA A 167 -12.41 -34.24 2.72
N GLY A 168 -13.18 -33.85 3.73
CA GLY A 168 -13.53 -32.47 4.05
C GLY A 168 -12.31 -31.70 4.53
N GLU A 169 -11.52 -32.27 5.44
CA GLU A 169 -10.28 -31.68 5.92
C GLU A 169 -9.22 -31.58 4.80
N GLN A 170 -9.16 -32.50 3.87
CA GLN A 170 -8.32 -32.38 2.66
C GLN A 170 -8.82 -31.34 1.66
N ARG A 171 -10.16 -31.08 1.65
CA ARG A 171 -10.73 -29.99 0.82
C ARG A 171 -10.67 -28.63 1.52
N LEU A 172 -10.62 -28.61 2.84
CA LEU A 172 -10.52 -27.43 3.69
C LEU A 172 -9.07 -27.12 4.10
N ARG A 173 -8.12 -28.05 3.88
CA ARG A 173 -6.72 -27.60 3.87
C ARG A 173 -6.65 -26.52 2.81
N PRO A 174 -6.36 -25.27 3.17
CA PRO A 174 -6.02 -24.30 2.15
C PRO A 174 -4.91 -25.01 1.35
N LYS A 175 -5.15 -25.34 0.09
CA LYS A 175 -4.05 -25.48 -0.85
C LYS A 175 -3.25 -24.26 -0.51
N LYS A 176 -1.97 -24.42 -0.08
CA LYS A 176 -1.03 -23.30 -0.10
C LYS A 176 -1.36 -22.64 -1.40
N ALA A 177 -2.05 -21.51 -1.33
CA ALA A 177 -2.23 -20.68 -2.47
C ALA A 177 -0.79 -20.41 -2.88
N GLN A 178 -0.30 -21.12 -3.88
CA GLN A 178 0.70 -20.55 -4.73
C GLN A 178 0.05 -19.23 -5.06
N ALA A 179 0.62 -18.18 -4.50
CA ALA A 179 0.23 -16.83 -4.81
C ALA A 179 0.22 -16.80 -6.32
N THR A 180 -0.98 -16.80 -6.87
CA THR A 180 -1.15 -16.68 -8.31
C THR A 180 -0.71 -15.27 -8.52
N ILE A 181 0.53 -15.11 -8.95
CA ILE A 181 1.12 -13.83 -9.31
C ILE A 181 0.18 -13.28 -10.38
N HIS A 182 -0.75 -12.42 -9.96
CA HIS A 182 -1.58 -11.66 -10.88
C HIS A 182 -0.71 -10.52 -11.40
N PHE A 183 0.31 -10.88 -12.19
CA PHE A 183 0.91 -9.88 -13.07
C PHE A 183 -0.22 -9.31 -13.93
N ASN A 184 -0.17 -8.02 -14.17
CA ASN A 184 -1.01 -7.43 -15.19
C ASN A 184 -0.53 -7.97 -16.55
N LYS A 185 -0.99 -9.18 -16.87
CA LYS A 185 -0.64 -9.96 -18.07
C LYS A 185 -1.12 -9.29 -19.36
N SER A 186 -1.64 -8.08 -19.28
CA SER A 186 -2.23 -7.35 -20.40
C SER A 186 -1.33 -6.24 -20.98
N ALA A 187 -0.22 -5.89 -20.33
CA ALA A 187 0.67 -4.84 -20.83
C ALA A 187 1.62 -5.36 -21.91
N ALA A 188 1.83 -4.53 -22.93
CA ALA A 188 2.88 -4.70 -23.93
C ALA A 188 4.17 -4.01 -23.47
N ILE A 189 5.33 -4.51 -23.90
CA ILE A 189 6.61 -3.82 -23.77
C ILE A 189 7.29 -3.70 -25.13
N VAL A 190 7.95 -2.58 -25.33
CA VAL A 190 8.82 -2.34 -26.48
C VAL A 190 10.26 -2.33 -25.99
N LEU A 191 11.10 -3.21 -26.51
CA LEU A 191 12.51 -3.26 -26.12
C LEU A 191 13.32 -2.19 -26.86
N PRO A 192 14.51 -1.81 -26.33
CA PRO A 192 15.43 -0.93 -27.04
C PRO A 192 15.70 -1.44 -28.46
N VAL A 193 15.72 -0.53 -29.42
CA VAL A 193 15.81 -0.84 -30.85
C VAL A 193 17.22 -1.30 -31.22
N GLU A 194 17.37 -2.41 -31.92
CA GLU A 194 18.65 -2.79 -32.52
C GLU A 194 18.91 -1.91 -33.76
N VAL A 195 19.97 -1.12 -33.69
CA VAL A 195 20.26 -0.11 -34.72
C VAL A 195 21.48 -0.53 -35.55
N ASN A 196 21.26 -0.76 -36.83
CA ASN A 196 22.33 -0.99 -37.83
C ASN A 196 22.43 0.23 -38.76
N ALA A 197 23.11 1.27 -38.25
CA ALA A 197 23.31 2.55 -38.96
C ALA A 197 24.56 3.25 -38.40
N PRO A 198 25.09 4.33 -39.09
CA PRO A 198 26.20 5.14 -38.59
C PRO A 198 25.95 5.73 -37.19
N GLU A 199 27.05 6.10 -36.49
CA GLU A 199 27.07 6.64 -35.14
C GLU A 199 26.06 7.76 -34.90
N ASP A 200 25.90 8.67 -35.84
CA ASP A 200 24.96 9.80 -35.75
C ASP A 200 23.48 9.36 -35.50
N TRP A 201 23.19 8.10 -35.74
CA TRP A 201 21.85 7.52 -35.62
C TRP A 201 21.66 6.60 -34.40
N LYS A 202 22.63 6.52 -33.51
CA LYS A 202 22.52 5.70 -32.28
C LYS A 202 21.36 6.11 -31.37
N TRP A 203 20.94 7.37 -31.46
CA TRP A 203 19.76 7.83 -30.72
C TRP A 203 18.49 7.04 -31.03
N LEU A 204 18.41 6.42 -32.23
CA LEU A 204 17.27 5.57 -32.60
C LEU A 204 17.06 4.40 -31.63
N HIS A 205 18.09 3.99 -30.89
CA HIS A 205 18.03 2.91 -29.93
C HIS A 205 16.91 3.14 -28.89
N PHE A 206 16.78 4.34 -28.37
CA PHE A 206 15.75 4.72 -27.40
C PHE A 206 14.65 5.60 -28.03
N GLY A 207 14.99 6.43 -29.00
CA GLY A 207 14.01 7.33 -29.61
C GLY A 207 12.91 6.61 -30.40
N LEU A 208 13.26 5.55 -31.15
CA LEU A 208 12.23 4.73 -31.80
C LEU A 208 11.51 3.80 -30.83
N MET A 209 12.16 3.32 -29.78
CA MET A 209 11.50 2.57 -28.72
C MET A 209 10.34 3.39 -28.15
N ASP A 210 10.58 4.64 -27.82
CA ASP A 210 9.59 5.55 -27.26
C ASP A 210 8.48 5.87 -28.28
N LEU A 211 8.83 6.15 -29.51
CA LEU A 211 7.86 6.39 -30.60
C LEU A 211 6.92 5.20 -30.80
N ILE A 212 7.44 3.98 -30.78
CA ILE A 212 6.66 2.75 -30.97
C ILE A 212 5.75 2.53 -29.76
N SER A 213 6.27 2.72 -28.54
CA SER A 213 5.49 2.62 -27.28
C SER A 213 4.32 3.61 -27.29
N THR A 214 4.58 4.87 -27.64
CA THR A 214 3.54 5.90 -27.75
C THR A 214 2.47 5.51 -28.79
N ARG A 215 2.88 4.95 -29.94
CA ARG A 215 1.96 4.55 -31.00
C ARG A 215 1.03 3.41 -30.58
N LEU A 216 1.52 2.45 -29.80
CA LEU A 216 0.72 1.38 -29.22
C LEU A 216 -0.28 1.94 -28.20
N HIS A 217 0.18 2.86 -27.37
CA HIS A 217 -0.66 3.53 -26.37
C HIS A 217 -1.79 4.34 -27.01
N GLU A 218 -1.52 5.10 -28.08
CA GLU A 218 -2.53 5.81 -28.89
C GLU A 218 -3.60 4.84 -29.44
N ALA A 219 -3.19 3.62 -29.81
CA ALA A 219 -4.09 2.56 -30.25
C ALA A 219 -4.82 1.86 -29.09
N LYS A 220 -4.66 2.33 -27.85
CA LYS A 220 -5.26 1.78 -26.62
C LYS A 220 -4.80 0.35 -26.31
N ILE A 221 -3.59 0.00 -26.68
CA ILE A 221 -2.91 -1.18 -26.18
C ILE A 221 -2.20 -0.76 -24.89
N PRO A 222 -2.54 -1.36 -23.74
CA PRO A 222 -1.79 -1.13 -22.51
C PRO A 222 -0.31 -1.41 -22.75
N THR A 223 0.56 -0.42 -22.54
CA THR A 223 1.98 -0.50 -22.89
C THR A 223 2.80 0.16 -21.79
N GLU A 224 3.85 -0.52 -21.34
CA GLU A 224 4.82 0.04 -20.40
C GLU A 224 5.54 1.24 -20.98
N THR A 225 5.85 2.21 -20.14
CA THR A 225 6.64 3.37 -20.55
C THR A 225 8.08 2.97 -20.90
N SER A 226 8.71 3.70 -21.81
CA SER A 226 10.10 3.46 -22.18
C SER A 226 11.03 3.52 -20.97
N GLN A 227 10.77 4.43 -20.03
CA GLN A 227 11.53 4.56 -18.79
C GLN A 227 11.39 3.32 -17.91
N ALA A 228 10.16 2.84 -17.67
CA ALA A 228 9.90 1.64 -16.89
C ALA A 228 10.60 0.41 -17.50
N VAL A 229 10.54 0.25 -18.83
CA VAL A 229 11.23 -0.85 -19.53
C VAL A 229 12.74 -0.75 -19.36
N LEU A 230 13.33 0.44 -19.42
CA LEU A 230 14.77 0.63 -19.21
C LEU A 230 15.18 0.38 -17.77
N GLU A 231 14.36 0.75 -16.78
CA GLU A 231 14.56 0.39 -15.38
C GLU A 231 14.55 -1.14 -15.21
N LEU A 232 13.55 -1.82 -15.78
CA LEU A 232 13.48 -3.27 -15.81
C LEU A 232 14.71 -3.93 -16.42
N LEU A 233 15.24 -3.38 -17.52
CA LEU A 233 16.40 -3.93 -18.21
C LEU A 233 17.72 -3.63 -17.47
N LYS A 234 17.86 -2.49 -16.81
CA LYS A 234 19.02 -2.16 -15.98
C LYS A 234 19.16 -3.10 -14.78
N GLU A 235 18.04 -3.45 -14.17
CA GLU A 235 18.01 -4.31 -12.98
C GLU A 235 18.25 -5.79 -13.30
N ARG A 236 18.14 -6.19 -14.56
CA ARG A 236 18.35 -7.57 -15.00
C ARG A 236 19.81 -7.80 -15.36
N ALA A 237 20.48 -8.70 -14.61
CA ALA A 237 21.83 -9.15 -14.95
C ALA A 237 21.86 -10.03 -16.20
N ASP A 238 20.71 -10.45 -16.70
CA ASP A 238 20.59 -11.41 -17.80
C ASP A 238 19.60 -10.91 -18.86
N ALA A 239 20.12 -10.59 -20.02
CA ALA A 239 19.36 -10.22 -21.22
C ALA A 239 18.62 -11.43 -21.87
N SER A 240 18.66 -12.61 -21.25
CA SER A 240 18.10 -13.85 -21.82
C SER A 240 16.58 -13.87 -21.99
N GLY A 241 15.87 -12.91 -21.41
CA GLY A 241 14.44 -12.71 -21.66
C GLY A 241 13.47 -13.63 -20.88
N GLU A 242 13.95 -14.47 -19.95
CA GLU A 242 13.07 -15.38 -19.21
C GLU A 242 11.98 -14.66 -18.39
N GLY A 243 12.27 -13.48 -17.84
CA GLY A 243 11.25 -12.70 -17.13
C GLY A 243 10.35 -11.82 -18.03
N LEU A 244 10.65 -11.68 -19.34
CA LEU A 244 9.80 -10.91 -20.26
C LEU A 244 8.55 -11.68 -20.70
N SER A 245 8.50 -12.98 -20.46
CA SER A 245 7.30 -13.81 -20.71
C SER A 245 6.10 -13.46 -19.79
N SER A 246 6.30 -12.61 -18.79
CA SER A 246 5.22 -12.09 -17.93
C SER A 246 4.37 -11.02 -18.63
N PHE A 247 4.87 -10.37 -19.69
CA PHE A 247 4.14 -9.36 -20.43
C PHE A 247 3.28 -9.97 -21.53
N ALA A 248 2.12 -9.35 -21.78
CA ALA A 248 1.18 -9.84 -22.79
C ALA A 248 1.75 -9.83 -24.19
N LEU A 249 2.57 -8.84 -24.50
CA LEU A 249 3.21 -8.65 -25.81
C LEU A 249 4.63 -8.09 -25.63
N VAL A 250 5.62 -8.75 -26.19
CA VAL A 250 7.01 -8.28 -26.21
C VAL A 250 7.37 -7.93 -27.64
N ILE A 251 7.72 -6.67 -27.90
CA ILE A 251 8.09 -6.16 -29.22
C ILE A 251 9.60 -5.92 -29.26
N ARG A 252 10.27 -6.51 -30.25
CA ARG A 252 11.69 -6.34 -30.55
C ARG A 252 11.84 -5.56 -31.86
N PRO A 253 12.12 -4.27 -31.78
CA PRO A 253 12.34 -3.46 -32.96
C PRO A 253 13.78 -3.62 -33.48
N HIS A 254 13.92 -3.65 -34.79
CA HIS A 254 15.19 -3.61 -35.47
C HIS A 254 15.15 -2.58 -36.61
N VAL A 255 16.18 -1.75 -36.77
CA VAL A 255 16.25 -0.72 -37.78
C VAL A 255 17.58 -0.80 -38.52
N GLU A 256 17.52 -0.74 -39.84
CA GLU A 256 18.69 -0.70 -40.68
C GLU A 256 18.62 0.42 -41.77
N LEU A 257 19.78 1.00 -42.06
CA LEU A 257 19.92 1.93 -43.20
C LEU A 257 20.55 1.21 -44.38
N ALA A 258 19.72 0.85 -45.36
CA ALA A 258 20.16 0.20 -46.60
C ALA A 258 20.24 1.22 -47.76
N GLY A 259 21.41 1.70 -48.06
CA GLY A 259 21.63 2.78 -49.02
C GLY A 259 21.07 4.11 -48.53
N ASN A 260 20.01 4.61 -49.18
CA ASN A 260 19.31 5.84 -48.78
C ASN A 260 17.89 5.57 -48.26
N ARG A 261 17.61 4.37 -47.80
CA ARG A 261 16.30 3.97 -47.28
C ARG A 261 16.45 3.30 -45.94
N TRP A 262 15.61 3.73 -45.03
CA TRP A 262 15.41 3.09 -43.72
C TRP A 262 14.48 1.90 -43.85
N ARG A 263 14.84 0.81 -43.21
CA ARG A 263 13.97 -0.34 -43.05
C ARG A 263 13.76 -0.60 -41.57
N VAL A 264 12.50 -0.69 -41.15
CA VAL A 264 12.11 -0.95 -39.76
C VAL A 264 11.36 -2.27 -39.68
N HIS A 265 11.84 -3.17 -38.83
CA HIS A 265 11.22 -4.46 -38.53
C HIS A 265 10.75 -4.45 -37.10
N LEU A 266 9.54 -4.95 -36.86
CA LEU A 266 8.96 -5.17 -35.55
C LEU A 266 8.63 -6.65 -35.42
N ASP A 267 9.37 -7.37 -34.58
CA ASP A 267 9.07 -8.72 -34.19
C ASP A 267 8.33 -8.69 -32.85
N ALA A 268 7.07 -9.08 -32.84
CA ALA A 268 6.21 -9.12 -31.66
C ALA A 268 5.90 -10.56 -31.27
N ARG A 269 5.93 -10.85 -29.98
CA ARG A 269 5.61 -12.16 -29.42
C ARG A 269 4.68 -12.01 -28.22
N SER A 270 3.55 -12.69 -28.23
CA SER A 270 2.65 -12.78 -27.11
C SER A 270 3.05 -13.86 -26.09
N GLN A 271 2.46 -13.78 -24.91
CA GLN A 271 2.72 -14.72 -23.82
C GLN A 271 2.36 -16.17 -24.18
N ASP A 272 1.33 -16.36 -24.99
CA ASP A 272 0.87 -17.69 -25.48
C ASP A 272 1.70 -18.21 -26.65
N GLY A 273 2.75 -17.49 -27.05
CA GLY A 273 3.72 -17.91 -28.05
C GLY A 273 3.39 -17.51 -29.49
N HIS A 274 2.26 -16.81 -29.74
CA HIS A 274 2.00 -16.26 -31.07
C HIS A 274 3.03 -15.20 -31.44
N THR A 275 3.38 -15.14 -32.69
CA THR A 275 4.36 -14.18 -33.21
C THR A 275 3.80 -13.42 -34.40
N TRP A 276 4.09 -12.14 -34.45
CA TRP A 276 3.77 -11.23 -35.57
C TRP A 276 5.03 -10.56 -36.04
N ARG A 277 5.07 -10.25 -37.31
CA ARG A 277 6.17 -9.50 -37.92
C ARG A 277 5.59 -8.41 -38.80
N ALA A 278 6.05 -7.18 -38.58
CA ALA A 278 5.70 -6.04 -39.41
C ALA A 278 6.99 -5.39 -39.95
N GLU A 279 6.98 -5.01 -41.23
CA GLU A 279 8.13 -4.38 -41.88
C GLU A 279 7.65 -3.19 -42.68
N SER A 280 8.39 -2.09 -42.63
CA SER A 280 8.19 -0.92 -43.50
C SER A 280 9.49 -0.30 -43.94
N SER A 281 9.49 0.43 -45.03
CA SER A 281 10.67 1.09 -45.58
C SER A 281 10.33 2.45 -46.14
N SER A 282 11.07 3.50 -45.72
CA SER A 282 10.94 4.88 -46.17
C SER A 282 12.32 5.56 -46.29
N SER A 283 12.39 6.72 -46.96
CA SER A 283 13.55 7.62 -46.88
C SER A 283 13.66 8.31 -45.50
N ASP A 284 12.57 8.37 -44.76
CA ASP A 284 12.47 8.91 -43.38
C ASP A 284 12.27 7.77 -42.36
N VAL A 285 13.10 7.75 -41.34
CA VAL A 285 13.09 6.68 -40.31
C VAL A 285 11.85 6.74 -39.43
N LEU A 286 11.35 7.92 -39.11
CA LEU A 286 10.15 8.09 -38.30
C LEU A 286 8.90 7.66 -39.07
N GLU A 287 8.84 7.97 -40.37
CA GLU A 287 7.78 7.51 -41.26
C GLU A 287 7.79 5.98 -41.39
N ALA A 288 8.98 5.39 -41.60
CA ALA A 288 9.14 3.94 -41.63
C ALA A 288 8.68 3.27 -40.32
N SER A 289 9.06 3.84 -39.19
CA SER A 289 8.68 3.32 -37.85
C SER A 289 7.18 3.40 -37.62
N ARG A 290 6.53 4.52 -37.94
CA ARG A 290 5.08 4.67 -37.85
C ARG A 290 4.35 3.67 -38.73
N ALA A 291 4.76 3.52 -39.95
CA ALA A 291 4.14 2.59 -40.90
C ALA A 291 4.31 1.13 -40.45
N ALA A 292 5.47 0.75 -39.89
CA ALA A 292 5.69 -0.57 -39.34
C ALA A 292 4.79 -0.80 -38.13
N SER A 293 4.65 0.19 -37.24
CA SER A 293 3.76 0.13 -36.08
C SER A 293 2.30 -0.01 -36.50
N ASP A 294 1.83 0.74 -37.48
CA ASP A 294 0.45 0.65 -37.99
C ASP A 294 0.17 -0.71 -38.63
N LEU A 295 1.15 -1.31 -39.33
CA LEU A 295 1.05 -2.67 -39.85
C LEU A 295 0.97 -3.71 -38.73
N LEU A 296 1.76 -3.55 -37.66
CA LEU A 296 1.69 -4.42 -36.49
C LEU A 296 0.32 -4.30 -35.81
N LEU A 297 -0.17 -3.09 -35.57
CA LEU A 297 -1.48 -2.83 -35.00
C LEU A 297 -2.60 -3.50 -35.80
N ALA A 298 -2.56 -3.39 -37.13
CA ALA A 298 -3.54 -4.04 -38.00
C ALA A 298 -3.52 -5.56 -37.87
N GLN A 299 -2.31 -6.17 -37.75
CA GLN A 299 -2.18 -7.63 -37.52
C GLN A 299 -2.69 -8.06 -36.15
N LEU A 300 -2.57 -7.18 -35.13
CA LEU A 300 -3.11 -7.41 -33.80
C LEU A 300 -4.62 -7.13 -33.70
N GLY A 301 -5.27 -6.68 -34.80
CA GLY A 301 -6.70 -6.40 -34.83
C GLY A 301 -7.10 -5.02 -34.31
N TYR A 302 -6.14 -4.12 -34.10
CA TYR A 302 -6.39 -2.75 -33.66
C TYR A 302 -6.46 -1.81 -34.85
N ALA A 303 -7.36 -0.82 -34.79
CA ALA A 303 -7.36 0.25 -35.76
C ALA A 303 -6.11 1.13 -35.55
N ALA A 304 -5.36 1.38 -36.60
CA ALA A 304 -4.36 2.44 -36.57
C ALA A 304 -5.04 3.73 -36.14
N GLY A 305 -4.60 4.33 -35.04
CA GLY A 305 -5.17 5.58 -34.56
C GLY A 305 -5.15 6.60 -35.69
N ALA A 306 -6.27 7.26 -35.92
CA ALA A 306 -6.34 8.33 -36.89
C ALA A 306 -5.29 9.38 -36.45
N SER A 307 -4.24 9.52 -37.25
CA SER A 307 -3.23 10.57 -37.03
C SER A 307 -4.00 11.89 -37.07
N GLY A 308 -4.18 12.53 -35.91
CA GLY A 308 -4.66 13.88 -35.81
C GLY A 308 -3.80 14.80 -36.69
N PRO A 309 -4.27 16.00 -37.04
CA PRO A 309 -3.48 16.91 -37.81
C PRO A 309 -2.08 17.10 -37.18
N ARG A 310 -1.04 16.84 -37.94
CA ARG A 310 0.36 16.97 -37.51
C ARG A 310 0.59 18.38 -36.99
N VAL A 311 0.75 18.54 -35.68
CA VAL A 311 1.01 19.85 -35.07
C VAL A 311 2.49 20.21 -35.10
N ALA A 312 3.40 19.21 -35.19
CA ALA A 312 4.83 19.41 -35.30
C ALA A 312 5.36 18.95 -36.67
N SER A 313 6.37 19.64 -37.21
CA SER A 313 7.10 19.17 -38.39
C SER A 313 7.88 17.90 -38.03
N ASP A 314 8.08 16.97 -38.97
CA ASP A 314 8.81 15.72 -38.74
C ASP A 314 10.20 15.98 -38.15
N SER A 315 10.86 17.09 -38.54
CA SER A 315 12.15 17.53 -37.99
C SER A 315 12.07 17.97 -36.51
N GLN A 316 10.97 18.56 -36.07
CA GLN A 316 10.81 18.96 -34.67
C GLN A 316 10.58 17.73 -33.78
N LEU A 317 9.76 16.78 -34.22
CA LEU A 317 9.54 15.53 -33.52
C LEU A 317 10.83 14.71 -33.39
N GLU A 318 11.59 14.59 -34.49
CA GLU A 318 12.90 13.91 -34.46
C GLU A 318 13.84 14.56 -33.44
N TYR A 319 13.86 15.89 -33.38
CA TYR A 319 14.75 16.59 -32.48
C TYR A 319 14.40 16.33 -31.02
N MET A 320 13.10 16.37 -30.65
CA MET A 320 12.64 16.03 -29.31
C MET A 320 12.97 14.59 -28.96
N GLN A 321 12.76 13.65 -29.88
CA GLN A 321 13.11 12.25 -29.70
C GLN A 321 14.60 12.01 -29.44
N ARG A 322 15.49 12.81 -30.04
CA ARG A 322 16.94 12.75 -29.74
C ARG A 322 17.26 13.19 -28.32
N ILE A 323 16.59 14.25 -27.83
CA ILE A 323 16.76 14.74 -26.46
C ILE A 323 16.26 13.68 -25.46
N ASP A 324 15.05 13.13 -25.68
CA ASP A 324 14.47 12.11 -24.82
C ASP A 324 15.30 10.82 -24.84
N ALA A 325 15.81 10.42 -25.99
CA ALA A 325 16.74 9.29 -26.11
C ALA A 325 18.03 9.48 -25.30
N ALA A 326 18.62 10.68 -25.32
CA ALA A 326 19.80 10.99 -24.51
C ALA A 326 19.50 10.96 -23.02
N ARG A 327 18.32 11.45 -22.62
CA ARG A 327 17.84 11.41 -21.23
C ARG A 327 17.61 9.97 -20.77
N LEU A 328 16.91 9.17 -21.54
CA LEU A 328 16.67 7.75 -21.26
C LEU A 328 17.97 6.93 -21.21
N ALA A 329 18.98 7.32 -22.01
CA ALA A 329 20.32 6.73 -21.97
C ALA A 329 21.13 7.08 -20.71
N GLY A 330 20.63 7.97 -19.84
CA GLY A 330 21.36 8.48 -18.69
C GLY A 330 22.54 9.37 -19.10
N GLN A 331 22.42 10.10 -20.19
CA GLN A 331 23.44 11.01 -20.76
C GLN A 331 23.00 12.48 -20.66
N PRO A 332 22.91 13.05 -19.44
CA PRO A 332 22.38 14.40 -19.26
C PRO A 332 23.19 15.48 -19.99
N TYR A 333 24.50 15.31 -20.12
CA TYR A 333 25.35 16.23 -20.86
C TYR A 333 24.98 16.26 -22.37
N ALA A 334 24.78 15.10 -22.96
CA ALA A 334 24.39 15.02 -24.38
C ALA A 334 22.97 15.60 -24.60
N ALA A 335 22.04 15.35 -23.68
CA ALA A 335 20.72 15.96 -23.72
C ALA A 335 20.79 17.49 -23.63
N ARG A 336 21.64 18.06 -22.77
CA ARG A 336 21.86 19.52 -22.67
C ARG A 336 22.48 20.11 -23.94
N GLU A 337 23.48 19.46 -24.51
CA GLU A 337 24.10 19.91 -25.76
C GLU A 337 23.05 19.96 -26.87
N LEU A 338 22.21 18.95 -27.01
CA LEU A 338 21.08 18.96 -27.96
C LEU A 338 20.11 20.11 -27.68
N ILE A 339 19.77 20.36 -26.42
CA ILE A 339 18.88 21.47 -26.01
C ILE A 339 19.50 22.83 -26.43
N ASP A 340 20.79 23.03 -26.17
CA ASP A 340 21.49 24.27 -26.48
C ASP A 340 21.56 24.50 -28.00
N MET A 341 21.68 23.44 -28.78
CA MET A 341 21.68 23.48 -30.27
C MET A 341 20.28 23.43 -30.87
N ALA A 342 19.21 23.41 -30.06
CA ALA A 342 17.83 23.28 -30.55
C ALA A 342 17.50 24.40 -31.57
N PRO A 343 16.77 24.08 -32.65
CA PRO A 343 16.27 25.07 -33.62
C PRO A 343 15.47 26.18 -32.95
N PRO A 344 15.50 27.43 -33.50
CA PRO A 344 14.84 28.57 -32.86
C PRO A 344 13.33 28.39 -32.59
N ASP A 345 12.66 27.66 -33.45
CA ASP A 345 11.22 27.33 -33.35
C ASP A 345 10.91 26.33 -32.21
N LEU A 346 11.90 25.53 -31.80
CA LEU A 346 11.78 24.63 -30.64
C LEU A 346 12.21 25.30 -29.33
N ARG A 347 13.18 26.19 -29.34
CA ARG A 347 13.75 26.82 -28.14
C ARG A 347 12.70 27.51 -27.25
N ASN A 348 11.63 28.00 -27.86
CA ASN A 348 10.54 28.70 -27.16
C ASN A 348 9.35 27.80 -26.83
N LYS A 349 9.44 26.51 -27.11
CA LYS A 349 8.37 25.57 -26.81
C LYS A 349 8.31 25.24 -25.28
N PRO A 350 7.12 25.25 -24.67
CA PRO A 350 6.96 24.89 -23.27
C PRO A 350 7.48 23.49 -22.93
N GLU A 351 7.33 22.53 -23.82
CA GLU A 351 7.77 21.14 -23.66
C GLU A 351 9.29 21.08 -23.51
N LEU A 352 10.05 21.82 -24.36
CA LEU A 352 11.50 21.86 -24.22
C LEU A 352 11.93 22.52 -22.91
N ALA A 353 11.25 23.59 -22.49
CA ALA A 353 11.52 24.25 -21.20
C ALA A 353 11.24 23.29 -20.02
N TYR A 354 10.22 22.45 -20.13
CA TYR A 354 9.92 21.41 -19.15
C TYR A 354 10.99 20.33 -19.12
N THR A 355 11.45 19.87 -20.28
CA THR A 355 12.55 18.89 -20.37
C THR A 355 13.82 19.42 -19.71
N VAL A 356 14.16 20.73 -19.92
CA VAL A 356 15.31 21.37 -19.26
C VAL A 356 15.14 21.37 -17.72
N ALA A 357 13.95 21.71 -17.25
CA ALA A 357 13.67 21.72 -15.82
C ALA A 357 13.73 20.29 -15.22
N SER A 358 13.17 19.30 -15.94
CA SER A 358 13.25 17.89 -15.52
C SER A 358 14.69 17.38 -15.43
N LEU A 359 15.57 17.75 -16.37
CA LEU A 359 16.99 17.42 -16.29
C LEU A 359 17.67 18.03 -15.06
N ASP A 360 17.29 19.25 -14.67
CA ASP A 360 17.81 19.84 -13.44
C ASP A 360 17.37 19.05 -12.20
N CYS A 361 16.10 18.55 -12.18
CA CYS A 361 15.62 17.68 -11.13
C CYS A 361 16.40 16.35 -11.10
N ASP A 362 16.56 15.69 -12.24
CA ASP A 362 17.24 14.39 -12.37
C ASP A 362 18.71 14.48 -11.92
N GLU A 363 19.34 15.66 -12.09
CA GLU A 363 20.70 15.94 -11.64
C GLU A 363 20.79 16.42 -10.16
N GLY A 364 19.67 16.43 -9.45
CA GLY A 364 19.61 16.89 -8.04
C GLY A 364 19.70 18.41 -7.85
N LYS A 365 19.61 19.21 -8.92
CA LYS A 365 19.64 20.68 -8.87
C LYS A 365 18.25 21.24 -8.53
N ARG A 366 17.75 20.88 -7.32
CA ARG A 366 16.37 21.14 -6.90
C ARG A 366 15.94 22.60 -7.00
N ASP A 367 16.77 23.54 -6.59
CA ASP A 367 16.41 24.96 -6.61
C ASP A 367 16.31 25.49 -8.06
N SER A 368 17.20 25.05 -8.95
CA SER A 368 17.13 25.40 -10.38
C SER A 368 15.89 24.80 -11.04
N CYS A 369 15.58 23.55 -10.74
CA CYS A 369 14.37 22.87 -11.20
C CYS A 369 13.12 23.63 -10.78
N GLU A 370 12.96 23.93 -9.49
CA GLU A 370 11.82 24.68 -8.96
C GLU A 370 11.66 26.04 -9.63
N GLN A 371 12.76 26.79 -9.75
CA GLN A 371 12.74 28.11 -10.38
C GLN A 371 12.28 28.04 -11.84
N ARG A 372 12.77 27.05 -12.60
CA ARG A 372 12.40 26.86 -14.00
C ARG A 372 10.95 26.43 -14.15
N LEU A 373 10.49 25.45 -13.36
CA LEU A 373 9.11 24.98 -13.37
C LEU A 373 8.14 26.11 -12.96
N SER A 374 8.48 26.90 -11.93
CA SER A 374 7.67 28.01 -11.48
C SER A 374 7.60 29.13 -12.54
N THR A 375 8.69 29.37 -13.26
CA THR A 375 8.73 30.34 -14.36
C THR A 375 7.87 29.86 -15.54
N LEU A 376 8.01 28.58 -15.92
CA LEU A 376 7.21 27.98 -16.98
C LEU A 376 5.71 27.97 -16.63
N LEU A 377 5.36 27.64 -15.42
CA LEU A 377 3.97 27.67 -14.94
C LEU A 377 3.35 29.07 -15.06
N LYS A 378 4.14 30.13 -14.78
CA LYS A 378 3.70 31.52 -14.96
C LYS A 378 3.53 31.92 -16.43
N GLN A 379 4.33 31.34 -17.33
CA GLN A 379 4.19 31.58 -18.77
C GLN A 379 2.96 30.90 -19.37
N LEU A 380 2.55 29.75 -18.82
CA LEU A 380 1.32 29.05 -19.17
C LEU A 380 0.10 29.73 -18.50
N THR A 381 -0.11 31.04 -18.85
CA THR A 381 -1.14 31.88 -18.21
C THR A 381 -2.56 31.43 -18.54
N ASP A 382 -2.80 30.90 -19.72
CA ASP A 382 -4.09 30.32 -20.07
C ASP A 382 -4.14 28.86 -19.59
N LYS A 383 -4.92 28.63 -18.52
CA LYS A 383 -5.13 27.28 -17.93
C LYS A 383 -5.70 26.26 -18.92
N LYS A 384 -6.15 26.65 -20.09
CA LYS A 384 -6.66 25.78 -21.15
C LYS A 384 -5.62 25.38 -22.17
N GLN A 385 -4.48 26.07 -22.19
CA GLN A 385 -3.34 25.71 -23.04
C GLN A 385 -2.46 24.69 -22.31
N GLU A 386 -2.08 23.63 -23.00
CA GLU A 386 -1.21 22.55 -22.50
C GLU A 386 -1.61 22.04 -21.10
N PRO A 387 -2.85 21.58 -20.90
CA PRO A 387 -3.33 21.25 -19.56
C PRO A 387 -2.61 20.02 -18.97
N VAL A 388 -2.16 19.07 -19.78
CA VAL A 388 -1.39 17.91 -19.31
C VAL A 388 -0.03 18.37 -18.80
N LEU A 389 0.72 19.11 -19.62
CA LEU A 389 2.02 19.67 -19.23
C LEU A 389 1.92 20.55 -17.98
N ARG A 390 0.85 21.36 -17.88
CA ARG A 390 0.59 22.15 -16.68
C ARG A 390 0.38 21.25 -15.45
N GLY A 391 -0.37 20.17 -15.60
CA GLY A 391 -0.58 19.17 -14.54
C GLY A 391 0.73 18.52 -14.08
N GLU A 392 1.56 18.07 -15.02
CA GLU A 392 2.88 17.49 -14.73
C GLU A 392 3.83 18.48 -14.02
N ILE A 393 3.85 19.75 -14.46
CA ILE A 393 4.63 20.80 -13.79
C ILE A 393 4.18 20.97 -12.34
N LEU A 394 2.87 21.01 -12.10
CA LEU A 394 2.30 21.16 -10.77
C LEU A 394 2.61 19.95 -9.88
N THR A 395 2.54 18.74 -10.44
CA THR A 395 2.89 17.48 -9.75
C THR A 395 4.36 17.51 -9.30
N LYS A 396 5.30 17.83 -10.20
CA LYS A 396 6.71 17.95 -9.84
C LYS A 396 6.99 19.05 -8.79
N LEU A 397 6.33 20.21 -8.92
CA LEU A 397 6.46 21.28 -7.92
C LEU A 397 5.93 20.85 -6.55
N GLY A 398 4.83 20.10 -6.52
CA GLY A 398 4.27 19.57 -5.29
C GLY A 398 5.26 18.69 -4.53
N MET A 399 5.90 17.77 -5.23
CA MET A 399 6.93 16.90 -4.66
C MET A 399 8.18 17.66 -4.21
N ILE A 400 8.63 18.66 -4.99
CA ILE A 400 9.77 19.52 -4.59
C ILE A 400 9.47 20.27 -3.28
N TYR A 401 8.24 20.74 -3.10
CA TYR A 401 7.85 21.40 -1.85
C TYR A 401 7.82 20.42 -0.68
N SER A 402 7.29 19.21 -0.89
CA SER A 402 7.32 18.17 0.15
C SER A 402 8.73 17.75 0.53
N ASP A 403 9.63 17.59 -0.44
CA ASP A 403 11.07 17.32 -0.20
C ASP A 403 11.75 18.42 0.66
N LYS A 404 11.17 19.63 0.68
CA LYS A 404 11.63 20.75 1.50
C LYS A 404 10.87 20.87 2.84
N ASN A 405 10.12 19.86 3.24
CA ASN A 405 9.24 19.84 4.41
C ASN A 405 8.15 20.95 4.38
N GLN A 406 7.70 21.32 3.16
CA GLN A 406 6.62 22.29 2.92
C GLN A 406 5.39 21.53 2.39
N ASP A 407 4.92 20.56 3.17
CA ASP A 407 3.86 19.64 2.74
C ASP A 407 2.52 20.33 2.43
N VAL A 408 2.20 21.41 3.15
CA VAL A 408 0.95 22.17 2.89
C VAL A 408 1.00 22.85 1.52
N GLU A 409 2.12 23.46 1.16
CA GLU A 409 2.33 24.09 -0.15
C GLU A 409 2.42 23.00 -1.24
N GLY A 410 3.04 21.86 -0.94
CA GLY A 410 3.11 20.68 -1.81
C GLY A 410 1.71 20.15 -2.13
N GLU A 411 0.89 19.94 -1.12
CA GLU A 411 -0.49 19.50 -1.26
C GLU A 411 -1.34 20.45 -2.11
N ALA A 412 -1.19 21.77 -1.89
CA ALA A 412 -1.92 22.75 -2.69
C ALA A 412 -1.56 22.67 -4.19
N LYS A 413 -0.28 22.37 -4.54
CA LYS A 413 0.14 22.18 -5.92
C LYS A 413 -0.40 20.90 -6.52
N LEU A 414 -0.38 19.80 -5.78
CA LEU A 414 -0.88 18.50 -6.21
C LEU A 414 -2.41 18.53 -6.38
N THR A 415 -3.14 19.18 -5.49
CA THR A 415 -4.58 19.43 -5.65
C THR A 415 -4.88 20.21 -6.94
N GLU A 416 -4.11 21.27 -7.25
CA GLU A 416 -4.26 22.00 -8.52
C GLU A 416 -3.93 21.13 -9.73
N ALA A 417 -2.91 20.25 -9.63
CA ALA A 417 -2.55 19.28 -10.65
C ALA A 417 -3.72 18.32 -10.93
N LEU A 418 -4.25 17.69 -9.90
CA LEU A 418 -5.39 16.78 -10.01
C LEU A 418 -6.62 17.45 -10.65
N HIS A 419 -6.98 18.65 -10.19
CA HIS A 419 -8.08 19.39 -10.79
C HIS A 419 -7.86 19.69 -12.29
N THR A 420 -6.61 19.90 -12.69
CA THR A 420 -6.25 20.16 -14.09
C THR A 420 -6.33 18.88 -14.92
N LEU A 421 -5.77 17.77 -14.41
CA LEU A 421 -5.63 16.50 -15.12
C LEU A 421 -6.93 15.69 -15.18
N GLN A 422 -7.80 15.76 -14.18
CA GLN A 422 -9.08 15.02 -14.15
C GLN A 422 -9.97 15.28 -15.38
N LYS A 423 -9.82 16.41 -16.05
CA LYS A 423 -10.57 16.80 -17.26
C LYS A 423 -9.90 16.32 -18.54
N GLN A 424 -8.72 15.74 -18.41
CA GLN A 424 -7.94 15.24 -19.55
C GLN A 424 -8.16 13.73 -19.71
N LYS A 425 -7.72 13.20 -20.86
CA LYS A 425 -7.76 11.76 -21.13
C LYS A 425 -6.44 11.06 -20.81
N ASP A 426 -5.50 11.78 -20.24
CA ASP A 426 -4.20 11.25 -19.86
C ASP A 426 -4.32 10.57 -18.51
N THR A 427 -4.44 9.25 -18.54
CA THR A 427 -4.60 8.43 -17.34
C THR A 427 -3.29 8.24 -16.60
N GLU A 428 -2.14 8.28 -17.28
CA GLU A 428 -0.83 8.12 -16.67
C GLU A 428 -0.44 9.35 -15.85
N ALA A 429 -0.50 10.56 -16.45
CA ALA A 429 -0.24 11.80 -15.72
C ALA A 429 -1.17 11.98 -14.51
N LEU A 430 -2.43 11.56 -14.65
CA LEU A 430 -3.40 11.60 -13.55
C LEU A 430 -3.05 10.58 -12.46
N ALA A 431 -2.59 9.37 -12.83
CA ALA A 431 -2.17 8.35 -11.87
C ALA A 431 -0.95 8.80 -11.06
N ASN A 432 0.06 9.35 -11.73
CA ASN A 432 1.25 9.93 -11.08
C ASN A 432 0.86 11.03 -10.09
N ALA A 433 -0.04 11.94 -10.47
CA ALA A 433 -0.50 13.00 -9.60
C ALA A 433 -1.26 12.48 -8.37
N TYR A 434 -2.07 11.43 -8.50
CA TYR A 434 -2.72 10.78 -7.36
C TYR A 434 -1.72 10.07 -6.44
N LEU A 435 -0.73 9.37 -7.01
CA LEU A 435 0.31 8.69 -6.24
C LEU A 435 1.11 9.69 -5.40
N ASP A 436 1.59 10.77 -6.03
CA ASP A 436 2.37 11.82 -5.37
C ASP A 436 1.53 12.58 -4.33
N HIS A 437 0.25 12.84 -4.63
CA HIS A 437 -0.66 13.49 -3.68
C HIS A 437 -0.89 12.62 -2.45
N SER A 438 -1.07 11.31 -2.64
CA SER A 438 -1.23 10.36 -1.53
C SER A 438 -0.01 10.34 -0.60
N TYR A 439 1.20 10.48 -1.15
CA TYR A 439 2.42 10.59 -0.36
C TYR A 439 2.40 11.82 0.55
N VAL A 440 2.08 12.99 0.00
CA VAL A 440 2.01 14.23 0.78
C VAL A 440 0.89 14.19 1.81
N GLU A 441 -0.25 13.58 1.48
CA GLU A 441 -1.34 13.37 2.44
C GLU A 441 -0.92 12.47 3.60
N GLN A 442 -0.09 11.46 3.37
CA GLN A 442 0.49 10.64 4.42
C GLN A 442 1.42 11.45 5.34
N MET A 443 2.23 12.36 4.80
CA MET A 443 3.05 13.28 5.61
C MET A 443 2.19 14.20 6.47
N LEU A 444 1.05 14.65 5.95
CA LEU A 444 0.05 15.45 6.65
C LEU A 444 -0.89 14.62 7.56
N TRP A 445 -0.67 13.30 7.68
CA TRP A 445 -1.51 12.36 8.44
C TRP A 445 -2.98 12.32 8.00
N ARG A 446 -3.27 12.62 6.75
CA ARG A 446 -4.59 12.47 6.13
C ARG A 446 -4.74 11.08 5.51
N LEU A 447 -4.66 10.06 6.34
CA LEU A 447 -4.54 8.66 5.88
C LEU A 447 -5.76 8.16 5.09
N ASP A 448 -6.96 8.71 5.34
CA ASP A 448 -8.16 8.34 4.58
C ASP A 448 -8.16 8.93 3.17
N ASP A 449 -7.70 10.15 3.03
CA ASP A 449 -7.56 10.82 1.74
C ASP A 449 -6.46 10.12 0.92
N ALA A 450 -5.31 9.82 1.53
CA ALA A 450 -4.24 9.01 0.92
C ALA A 450 -4.74 7.64 0.43
N THR A 451 -5.59 6.96 1.20
CA THR A 451 -6.18 5.67 0.78
C THR A 451 -7.04 5.84 -0.48
N SER A 452 -7.81 6.93 -0.54
CA SER A 452 -8.65 7.24 -1.70
C SER A 452 -7.81 7.48 -2.96
N ASP A 453 -6.75 8.26 -2.81
CA ASP A 453 -5.90 8.64 -3.92
C ASP A 453 -5.06 7.47 -4.44
N LEU A 454 -4.53 6.62 -3.56
CA LEU A 454 -3.89 5.37 -3.99
C LEU A 454 -4.87 4.46 -4.75
N GLY A 455 -6.13 4.38 -4.32
CA GLY A 455 -7.16 3.65 -5.06
C GLY A 455 -7.39 4.21 -6.47
N LEU A 456 -7.39 5.54 -6.61
CA LEU A 456 -7.53 6.23 -7.90
C LEU A 456 -6.27 6.10 -8.76
N ALA A 457 -5.08 6.20 -8.17
CA ALA A 457 -3.81 5.97 -8.86
C ALA A 457 -3.79 4.57 -9.47
N ARG A 458 -4.11 3.55 -8.68
CA ARG A 458 -4.13 2.14 -9.12
C ARG A 458 -5.07 1.92 -10.31
N VAL A 459 -6.28 2.51 -10.26
CA VAL A 459 -7.25 2.41 -11.37
C VAL A 459 -6.71 3.07 -12.63
N ASN A 460 -6.10 4.26 -12.52
CA ASN A 460 -5.58 4.98 -13.68
C ASN A 460 -4.35 4.29 -14.28
N TYR A 461 -3.42 3.73 -13.47
CA TYR A 461 -2.33 2.90 -13.98
C TYR A 461 -2.84 1.62 -14.67
N ALA A 462 -3.89 1.00 -14.14
CA ALA A 462 -4.49 -0.14 -14.84
C ALA A 462 -5.14 0.26 -16.17
N LEU A 463 -5.70 1.46 -16.29
CA LEU A 463 -6.28 1.99 -17.54
C LEU A 463 -5.20 2.38 -18.55
N SER A 464 -4.06 2.90 -18.10
CA SER A 464 -2.91 3.19 -18.97
C SER A 464 -2.12 1.93 -19.34
N GLY A 465 -2.27 0.84 -18.56
CA GLY A 465 -1.52 -0.40 -18.73
C GLY A 465 -0.11 -0.33 -18.10
N ASP A 466 0.14 0.64 -17.25
CA ASP A 466 1.39 0.77 -16.49
C ASP A 466 1.37 -0.21 -15.30
N ALA A 467 1.93 -1.39 -15.51
CA ALA A 467 2.03 -2.43 -14.47
C ALA A 467 3.04 -2.06 -13.39
N VAL A 468 4.07 -1.29 -13.74
CA VAL A 468 5.09 -0.81 -12.80
C VAL A 468 4.46 0.21 -11.83
N GLY A 469 3.72 1.19 -12.36
CA GLY A 469 3.00 2.16 -11.55
C GLY A 469 1.95 1.51 -10.66
N ALA A 470 1.24 0.50 -11.17
CA ALA A 470 0.29 -0.29 -10.37
C ALA A 470 0.97 -1.03 -9.21
N ALA A 471 2.14 -1.65 -9.45
CA ALA A 471 2.91 -2.34 -8.40
C ALA A 471 3.47 -1.37 -7.36
N LYS A 472 3.97 -0.19 -7.78
CA LYS A 472 4.39 0.89 -6.88
C LYS A 472 3.21 1.36 -6.01
N THR A 473 2.01 1.45 -6.59
CA THR A 473 0.82 1.82 -5.82
C THR A 473 0.44 0.75 -4.79
N ASP A 474 0.54 -0.55 -5.14
CA ASP A 474 0.29 -1.64 -4.19
C ASP A 474 1.32 -1.63 -3.04
N PHE A 475 2.57 -1.29 -3.31
CA PHE A 475 3.60 -1.08 -2.30
C PHE A 475 3.23 0.09 -1.35
N GLU A 476 2.89 1.25 -1.89
CA GLU A 476 2.48 2.41 -1.08
C GLU A 476 1.20 2.14 -0.26
N MET A 477 0.25 1.37 -0.82
CA MET A 477 -0.91 0.89 -0.05
C MET A 477 -0.49 -0.01 1.12
N GLY A 478 0.56 -0.80 0.96
CA GLY A 478 1.13 -1.62 2.03
C GLY A 478 1.72 -0.78 3.15
N LEU A 479 2.54 0.21 2.82
CA LEU A 479 3.11 1.16 3.80
C LEU A 479 2.02 1.99 4.49
N LEU A 480 1.00 2.41 3.75
CA LEU A 480 -0.14 3.11 4.34
C LEU A 480 -0.93 2.21 5.31
N ALA A 481 -1.06 0.91 5.02
CA ALA A 481 -1.70 -0.04 5.94
C ALA A 481 -0.92 -0.20 7.25
N GLU A 482 0.42 -0.16 7.23
CA GLU A 482 1.26 -0.11 8.43
C GLU A 482 1.00 1.15 9.26
N ARG A 483 0.98 2.32 8.59
CA ARG A 483 0.66 3.59 9.25
C ARG A 483 -0.73 3.60 9.86
N ARG A 484 -1.68 2.88 9.28
CA ARG A 484 -3.05 2.71 9.78
C ARG A 484 -3.18 1.62 10.85
N ALA A 485 -2.09 1.02 11.30
CA ALA A 485 -2.08 -0.10 12.23
C ALA A 485 -2.92 -1.30 11.73
N GLN A 486 -2.79 -1.65 10.45
CA GLN A 486 -3.48 -2.76 9.77
C GLN A 486 -2.47 -3.80 9.24
N PRO A 487 -1.72 -4.48 10.13
CA PRO A 487 -0.57 -5.28 9.73
C PRO A 487 -0.93 -6.49 8.84
N ASP A 488 -2.10 -7.11 8.99
CA ASP A 488 -2.51 -8.21 8.11
C ASP A 488 -2.72 -7.74 6.66
N ALA A 489 -3.30 -6.55 6.49
CA ALA A 489 -3.44 -5.93 5.16
C ALA A 489 -2.08 -5.54 4.61
N ALA A 490 -1.19 -4.98 5.43
CA ALA A 490 0.17 -4.61 5.05
C ALA A 490 0.96 -5.82 4.54
N VAL A 491 0.99 -6.94 5.30
CA VAL A 491 1.66 -8.19 4.86
C VAL A 491 1.13 -8.66 3.50
N SER A 492 -0.19 -8.62 3.30
CA SER A 492 -0.80 -9.09 2.05
C SER A 492 -0.44 -8.20 0.86
N LEU A 493 -0.46 -6.88 1.04
CA LEU A 493 -0.15 -5.90 0.00
C LEU A 493 1.34 -5.90 -0.35
N LEU A 494 2.21 -5.89 0.69
CA LEU A 494 3.66 -5.88 0.48
C LEU A 494 4.17 -7.19 -0.10
N GLN A 495 3.62 -8.35 0.30
CA GLN A 495 3.96 -9.61 -0.35
C GLN A 495 3.52 -9.62 -1.83
N ASN A 496 2.34 -9.08 -2.15
CA ASN A 496 1.89 -8.95 -3.53
C ASN A 496 2.79 -7.99 -4.34
N ALA A 497 3.16 -6.85 -3.76
CA ALA A 497 4.08 -5.90 -4.38
C ALA A 497 5.48 -6.55 -4.62
N TYR A 498 6.00 -7.29 -3.62
CA TYR A 498 7.24 -8.03 -3.76
C TYR A 498 7.19 -9.03 -4.92
N ASP A 499 6.11 -9.82 -5.00
CA ASP A 499 5.94 -10.83 -6.04
C ASP A 499 5.86 -10.18 -7.43
N GLN A 500 5.20 -9.03 -7.54
CA GLN A 500 5.13 -8.25 -8.78
C GLN A 500 6.51 -7.69 -9.17
N PHE A 501 7.19 -6.98 -8.26
CA PHE A 501 8.52 -6.43 -8.52
C PHE A 501 9.54 -7.52 -8.87
N HIS A 502 9.55 -8.62 -8.10
CA HIS A 502 10.42 -9.75 -8.37
C HIS A 502 10.15 -10.38 -9.74
N GLY A 503 8.88 -10.56 -10.09
CA GLY A 503 8.50 -11.14 -11.38
C GLY A 503 8.79 -10.23 -12.57
N MET A 504 8.71 -8.90 -12.38
CA MET A 504 9.13 -7.92 -13.39
C MET A 504 10.66 -7.74 -13.43
N GLY A 505 11.39 -8.19 -12.40
CA GLY A 505 12.84 -8.02 -12.27
C GLY A 505 13.24 -6.63 -11.75
N MET A 506 12.36 -5.92 -11.08
CA MET A 506 12.61 -4.63 -10.44
C MET A 506 13.34 -4.82 -9.12
N ARG A 507 14.65 -5.04 -9.19
CA ARG A 507 15.47 -5.38 -8.03
C ARG A 507 15.61 -4.24 -7.03
N SER A 508 15.64 -3.00 -7.50
CA SER A 508 15.76 -1.81 -6.64
C SER A 508 14.59 -1.63 -5.67
N MET A 509 13.39 -2.13 -6.04
CA MET A 509 12.20 -2.05 -5.20
C MET A 509 12.12 -3.17 -4.14
N LEU A 510 12.87 -4.26 -4.32
CA LEU A 510 12.80 -5.41 -3.43
C LEU A 510 13.28 -5.12 -2.00
N PRO A 511 14.39 -4.37 -1.78
CA PRO A 511 14.85 -4.05 -0.43
C PRO A 511 13.78 -3.35 0.41
N SER A 512 13.25 -2.24 -0.05
CA SER A 512 12.23 -1.47 0.68
C SER A 512 10.92 -2.25 0.88
N THR A 513 10.58 -3.12 -0.09
CA THR A 513 9.38 -3.97 0.05
C THR A 513 9.57 -5.06 1.10
N LEU A 514 10.78 -5.63 1.20
CA LEU A 514 11.11 -6.63 2.22
C LEU A 514 11.25 -6.00 3.61
N ASP A 515 11.72 -4.77 3.70
CA ASP A 515 11.75 -3.98 4.93
C ASP A 515 10.33 -3.80 5.48
N GLY A 516 9.43 -3.18 4.72
CA GLY A 516 8.04 -3.04 5.14
C GLY A 516 7.39 -4.39 5.50
N LEU A 517 7.63 -5.44 4.70
CA LEU A 517 7.10 -6.77 5.00
C LEU A 517 7.60 -7.32 6.34
N ALA A 518 8.88 -7.12 6.66
CA ALA A 518 9.46 -7.52 7.94
C ALA A 518 8.81 -6.74 9.09
N TYR A 519 8.65 -5.43 8.95
CA TYR A 519 7.99 -4.59 9.95
C TYR A 519 6.51 -4.99 10.18
N ALA A 520 5.75 -5.23 9.12
CA ALA A 520 4.37 -5.70 9.24
C ALA A 520 4.27 -7.08 9.94
N GLN A 521 5.25 -7.98 9.71
CA GLN A 521 5.35 -9.27 10.38
C GLN A 521 5.71 -9.11 11.86
N GLN A 522 6.59 -8.15 12.22
CA GLN A 522 6.91 -7.77 13.59
C GLN A 522 5.66 -7.32 14.34
N MET A 523 4.86 -6.42 13.76
CA MET A 523 3.58 -5.96 14.35
C MET A 523 2.63 -7.11 14.67
N LEU A 524 2.68 -8.20 13.90
CA LEU A 524 1.89 -9.42 14.08
C LEU A 524 2.52 -10.46 15.01
N LEU A 525 3.69 -10.18 15.60
CA LEU A 525 4.48 -11.13 16.40
C LEU A 525 4.87 -12.40 15.62
N LYS A 526 5.02 -12.29 14.29
CA LYS A 526 5.45 -13.35 13.40
C LYS A 526 6.98 -13.33 13.24
N PHE A 527 7.70 -13.38 14.34
CA PHE A 527 9.15 -13.18 14.37
C PHE A 527 9.94 -14.18 13.54
N THR A 528 9.48 -15.42 13.44
CA THR A 528 10.09 -16.41 12.54
C THR A 528 9.93 -16.05 11.07
N ASP A 529 8.75 -15.53 10.68
CA ASP A 529 8.49 -15.09 9.31
C ASP A 529 9.30 -13.83 9.00
N GLU A 530 9.37 -12.89 9.94
CA GLU A 530 10.20 -11.69 9.87
C GLU A 530 11.67 -12.04 9.63
N LEU A 531 12.24 -12.93 10.43
CA LEU A 531 13.62 -13.40 10.25
C LEU A 531 13.80 -14.06 8.88
N GLY A 532 12.86 -14.91 8.47
CA GLY A 532 12.84 -15.53 7.13
C GLY A 532 12.72 -14.52 6.00
N THR A 533 12.01 -13.39 6.21
CA THR A 533 11.96 -12.29 5.25
C THR A 533 13.33 -11.63 5.12
N THR A 534 14.02 -11.39 6.23
CA THR A 534 15.37 -10.82 6.18
C THR A 534 16.41 -11.79 5.58
N ASP A 535 16.21 -13.10 5.66
CA ASP A 535 17.07 -14.10 5.00
C ASP A 535 17.06 -13.98 3.46
N ARG A 536 16.02 -13.36 2.88
CA ARG A 536 15.93 -13.13 1.42
C ARG A 536 16.98 -12.13 0.93
N PHE A 537 17.41 -11.20 1.78
CA PHE A 537 18.41 -10.19 1.43
C PHE A 537 19.72 -10.33 2.21
N TRP A 538 19.82 -11.26 3.16
CA TRP A 538 21.01 -11.40 3.97
C TRP A 538 21.88 -12.59 3.51
N PRO A 539 23.21 -12.45 3.34
CA PRO A 539 23.96 -11.18 3.40
C PRO A 539 23.65 -10.27 2.21
N VAL A 540 23.62 -8.96 2.47
CA VAL A 540 23.30 -7.94 1.45
C VAL A 540 24.31 -8.02 0.30
N ASN A 541 23.81 -8.24 -0.93
CA ASN A 541 24.65 -8.34 -2.12
C ASN A 541 23.99 -7.72 -3.36
N GLU A 542 24.81 -7.21 -4.26
CA GLU A 542 24.34 -6.55 -5.48
C GLU A 542 23.86 -7.51 -6.57
N ARG A 543 24.14 -8.81 -6.43
CA ARG A 543 23.73 -9.80 -7.42
C ARG A 543 22.21 -9.95 -7.45
N ASP A 544 21.57 -9.92 -6.27
CA ASP A 544 20.15 -10.18 -6.13
C ASP A 544 19.32 -8.89 -6.14
N PHE A 545 19.91 -7.75 -5.75
CA PHE A 545 19.21 -6.47 -5.56
C PHE A 545 19.73 -5.33 -6.45
N GLY A 546 20.67 -5.59 -7.36
CA GLY A 546 21.30 -4.52 -8.15
C GLY A 546 22.22 -3.65 -7.29
N PHE A 547 22.43 -2.41 -7.72
CA PHE A 547 23.26 -1.47 -6.97
C PHE A 547 22.55 -1.06 -5.67
N ILE A 548 23.22 -1.28 -4.54
CA ILE A 548 22.77 -0.88 -3.20
C ILE A 548 23.78 0.13 -2.64
N ASP A 549 23.35 1.35 -2.42
CA ASP A 549 24.17 2.37 -1.80
C ASP A 549 24.45 2.11 -0.31
N ALA A 550 25.34 2.88 0.29
CA ALA A 550 25.70 2.68 1.68
C ALA A 550 24.53 2.94 2.67
N PRO A 551 23.67 3.95 2.50
CA PRO A 551 22.48 4.14 3.33
C PRO A 551 21.54 2.93 3.30
N MET A 552 21.16 2.45 2.13
CA MET A 552 20.26 1.29 1.97
C MET A 552 20.89 0.02 2.53
N ARG A 553 22.20 -0.18 2.38
CA ARG A 553 22.90 -1.33 2.98
C ARG A 553 22.81 -1.30 4.51
N ARG A 554 22.99 -0.13 5.14
CA ARG A 554 22.83 0.03 6.59
C ARG A 554 21.40 -0.17 7.03
N GLU A 555 20.42 0.29 6.20
CA GLU A 555 19.00 0.07 6.46
C GLU A 555 18.66 -1.42 6.52
N LEU A 556 19.02 -2.18 5.50
CA LEU A 556 18.82 -3.64 5.49
C LEU A 556 19.56 -4.35 6.65
N THR A 557 20.72 -3.83 7.06
CA THR A 557 21.45 -4.34 8.22
C THR A 557 20.68 -4.05 9.51
N MET A 558 20.02 -2.90 9.61
CA MET A 558 19.16 -2.53 10.75
C MET A 558 17.92 -3.41 10.83
N VAL A 559 17.20 -3.61 9.71
CA VAL A 559 16.06 -4.52 9.64
C VAL A 559 16.45 -5.94 10.08
N ARG A 560 17.62 -6.42 9.63
CA ARG A 560 18.16 -7.70 10.09
C ARG A 560 18.46 -7.71 11.58
N ALA A 561 19.04 -6.64 12.12
CA ALA A 561 19.34 -6.52 13.54
C ALA A 561 18.05 -6.52 14.40
N ILE A 562 17.00 -5.84 13.95
CA ILE A 562 15.69 -5.84 14.60
C ILE A 562 15.12 -7.27 14.64
N ALA A 563 15.08 -7.96 13.49
CA ALA A 563 14.58 -9.32 13.39
C ALA A 563 15.35 -10.31 14.27
N LEU A 564 16.68 -10.13 14.39
CA LEU A 564 17.51 -10.91 15.32
C LEU A 564 17.15 -10.62 16.77
N ALA A 565 17.00 -9.35 17.12
CA ALA A 565 16.61 -8.95 18.47
C ALA A 565 15.23 -9.56 18.83
N ASP A 566 14.25 -9.50 17.95
CA ASP A 566 12.92 -10.03 18.19
C ASP A 566 12.90 -11.55 18.35
N ASN A 567 13.81 -12.24 17.67
CA ASN A 567 14.04 -13.69 17.83
C ASN A 567 14.97 -14.06 18.99
N GLY A 568 15.26 -13.16 19.94
CA GLY A 568 16.07 -13.43 21.12
C GLY A 568 17.58 -13.43 20.92
N ARG A 569 18.09 -13.06 19.73
CA ARG A 569 19.53 -12.99 19.40
C ARG A 569 20.05 -11.56 19.61
N THR A 570 19.85 -11.05 20.84
CA THR A 570 20.09 -9.63 21.14
C THR A 570 21.56 -9.25 21.06
N SER A 571 22.47 -10.17 21.36
CA SER A 571 23.93 -9.93 21.27
C SER A 571 24.40 -9.75 19.82
N GLU A 572 23.82 -10.51 18.88
CA GLU A 572 24.11 -10.35 17.45
C GLU A 572 23.51 -9.05 16.92
N ALA A 573 22.27 -8.74 17.31
CA ALA A 573 21.61 -7.48 16.97
C ALA A 573 22.43 -6.26 17.42
N ALA A 574 22.98 -6.29 18.66
CA ALA A 574 23.87 -5.23 19.15
C ALA A 574 25.10 -5.05 18.27
N THR A 575 25.71 -6.15 17.83
CA THR A 575 26.91 -6.10 16.96
C THR A 575 26.61 -5.40 15.65
N PHE A 576 25.45 -5.68 15.01
CA PHE A 576 25.05 -4.99 13.78
C PHE A 576 24.70 -3.52 14.04
N GLY A 577 23.99 -3.21 15.12
CA GLY A 577 23.69 -1.84 15.48
C GLY A 577 24.96 -0.99 15.72
N GLU A 578 25.97 -1.54 16.41
CA GLU A 578 27.25 -0.86 16.63
C GLU A 578 28.01 -0.66 15.30
N LEU A 579 27.94 -1.60 14.37
CA LEU A 579 28.51 -1.48 13.03
C LEU A 579 27.88 -0.30 12.28
N ILE A 580 26.52 -0.24 12.25
CA ILE A 580 25.78 0.83 11.57
C ILE A 580 26.18 2.20 12.11
N VAL A 581 26.19 2.38 13.47
CA VAL A 581 26.54 3.68 14.08
C VAL A 581 27.98 4.09 13.76
N ASN A 582 28.92 3.13 13.64
CA ASN A 582 30.30 3.41 13.30
C ASN A 582 30.52 3.77 11.83
N GLU A 583 29.70 3.27 10.92
CA GLU A 583 29.81 3.53 9.47
C GLU A 583 29.01 4.74 9.00
N ALA A 584 27.96 5.14 9.74
CA ALA A 584 27.07 6.23 9.39
C ALA A 584 27.71 7.61 9.53
N ASP A 585 27.39 8.52 8.60
CA ASP A 585 27.82 9.93 8.66
C ASP A 585 26.87 10.73 9.59
N PRO A 586 27.36 11.30 10.69
CA PRO A 586 26.51 12.03 11.64
C PRO A 586 25.73 13.20 11.03
N LYS A 587 26.18 13.74 9.91
CA LYS A 587 25.52 14.86 9.24
C LYS A 587 24.41 14.42 8.29
N ASN A 588 24.66 13.36 7.52
CA ASN A 588 23.77 12.93 6.46
C ASN A 588 22.84 11.79 6.91
N ASP A 589 23.23 11.00 7.92
CA ASP A 589 22.52 9.80 8.35
C ASP A 589 21.94 9.97 9.78
N ALA A 590 21.60 11.20 10.19
CA ALA A 590 21.17 11.51 11.57
C ALA A 590 19.93 10.72 12.01
N ALA A 591 18.94 10.51 11.14
CA ALA A 591 17.76 9.73 11.42
C ALA A 591 18.12 8.25 11.65
N GLN A 592 18.87 7.64 10.73
CA GLN A 592 19.31 6.25 10.83
C GLN A 592 20.16 5.98 12.08
N ILE A 593 21.03 6.93 12.47
CA ILE A 593 21.79 6.86 13.72
C ILE A 593 20.85 6.89 14.93
N ALA A 594 19.81 7.71 14.90
CA ALA A 594 18.85 7.80 16.00
C ALA A 594 18.03 6.50 16.13
N GLU A 595 17.50 5.96 15.04
CA GLU A 595 16.80 4.69 15.02
C GLU A 595 17.66 3.52 15.50
N THR A 596 18.93 3.47 15.04
CA THR A 596 19.89 2.46 15.48
C THR A 596 20.20 2.59 16.98
N ASN A 597 20.33 3.82 17.51
CA ASN A 597 20.49 4.01 18.94
C ASN A 597 19.24 3.59 19.74
N LYS A 598 18.01 3.73 19.19
CA LYS A 598 16.77 3.18 19.77
C LYS A 598 16.88 1.66 19.90
N LEU A 599 17.24 0.96 18.80
CA LEU A 599 17.44 -0.48 18.82
C LEU A 599 18.47 -0.91 19.87
N LEU A 600 19.64 -0.27 19.89
CA LEU A 600 20.68 -0.55 20.87
C LEU A 600 20.24 -0.27 22.31
N ALA A 601 19.41 0.75 22.52
CA ALA A 601 18.83 1.06 23.85
C ALA A 601 17.86 -0.04 24.30
N ARG A 602 16.98 -0.53 23.41
CA ARG A 602 16.07 -1.65 23.66
C ARG A 602 16.88 -2.91 24.01
N VAL A 603 17.86 -3.25 23.21
CA VAL A 603 18.74 -4.41 23.45
C VAL A 603 19.49 -4.29 24.80
N ALA A 604 20.03 -3.11 25.11
CA ALA A 604 20.71 -2.89 26.40
C ALA A 604 19.74 -3.04 27.58
N LEU A 605 18.48 -2.60 27.45
CA LEU A 605 17.44 -2.74 28.45
C LEU A 605 17.07 -4.23 28.66
N ASP A 606 16.93 -4.99 27.57
CA ASP A 606 16.68 -6.44 27.57
C ASP A 606 17.83 -7.24 28.22
N GLN A 607 19.05 -6.74 28.11
CA GLN A 607 20.25 -7.30 28.75
C GLN A 607 20.45 -6.81 30.17
N GLY A 608 19.56 -5.97 30.72
CA GLY A 608 19.63 -5.42 32.08
C GLY A 608 20.68 -4.30 32.26
N ASN A 609 21.29 -3.79 31.18
CA ASN A 609 22.23 -2.69 31.24
C ASN A 609 21.50 -1.34 31.19
N ASN A 610 20.85 -1.01 32.32
CA ASN A 610 19.93 0.13 32.39
C ASN A 610 20.61 1.48 32.17
N GLU A 611 21.86 1.69 32.63
CA GLU A 611 22.59 2.95 32.43
C GLU A 611 22.93 3.15 30.94
N ARG A 612 23.39 2.08 30.29
CA ARG A 612 23.69 2.09 28.85
C ARG A 612 22.40 2.32 28.05
N ALA A 613 21.28 1.65 28.39
CA ALA A 613 19.99 1.83 27.77
C ALA A 613 19.51 3.28 27.84
N ALA A 614 19.55 3.92 29.00
CA ALA A 614 19.17 5.32 29.18
C ALA A 614 20.09 6.27 28.37
N SER A 615 21.39 6.01 28.32
CA SER A 615 22.35 6.81 27.54
C SER A 615 22.09 6.70 26.04
N LEU A 616 21.87 5.49 25.53
CA LEU A 616 21.58 5.25 24.10
C LEU A 616 20.23 5.85 23.70
N ALA A 617 19.18 5.66 24.52
CA ALA A 617 17.89 6.29 24.28
C ALA A 617 17.97 7.81 24.25
N SER A 618 18.83 8.42 25.09
CA SER A 618 19.09 9.87 25.04
C SER A 618 19.71 10.33 23.72
N LYS A 619 20.56 9.50 23.11
CA LYS A 619 21.14 9.78 21.79
C LYS A 619 20.14 9.58 20.65
N ALA A 620 19.17 8.72 20.86
CA ALA A 620 18.09 8.48 19.90
C ALA A 620 17.01 9.58 19.91
N LEU A 621 16.77 10.22 21.05
CA LEU A 621 15.77 11.31 21.17
C LEU A 621 16.23 12.60 20.49
N THR A 622 16.19 12.61 19.17
CA THR A 622 16.60 13.73 18.32
C THR A 622 15.42 14.27 17.51
N PRO A 623 15.48 15.52 17.01
CA PRO A 623 14.46 16.03 16.09
C PRO A 623 14.32 15.14 14.85
N ALA A 624 15.41 14.59 14.34
CA ALA A 624 15.38 13.71 13.15
C ALA A 624 14.51 12.46 13.37
N LEU A 625 14.54 11.83 14.56
CA LEU A 625 13.66 10.71 14.87
C LEU A 625 12.20 11.17 15.05
N ALA A 626 11.98 12.31 15.69
CA ALA A 626 10.62 12.85 15.93
C ALA A 626 9.91 13.24 14.63
N GLU A 627 10.64 13.73 13.64
CA GLU A 627 10.14 14.07 12.30
C GLU A 627 9.95 12.82 11.43
N GLY A 628 10.84 11.82 11.56
CA GLY A 628 10.79 10.57 10.80
C GLY A 628 9.64 9.66 11.24
N ASP A 629 9.62 9.22 12.48
CA ASP A 629 8.56 8.38 13.05
C ASP A 629 8.24 8.75 14.50
N ARG A 630 7.04 9.27 14.72
CA ARG A 630 6.57 9.68 16.05
C ARG A 630 6.33 8.51 17.00
N ARG A 631 6.03 7.29 16.48
CA ARG A 631 5.85 6.09 17.29
C ARG A 631 7.19 5.64 17.84
N ASP A 632 8.19 5.62 17.00
CA ASP A 632 9.58 5.33 17.39
C ASP A 632 10.12 6.33 18.41
N TYR A 633 9.79 7.59 18.23
CA TYR A 633 10.16 8.64 19.19
C TYR A 633 9.48 8.43 20.55
N ALA A 634 8.18 8.10 20.55
CA ALA A 634 7.43 7.79 21.78
C ALA A 634 7.94 6.51 22.46
N GLU A 635 8.21 5.45 21.71
CA GLU A 635 8.83 4.22 22.22
C GLU A 635 10.19 4.51 22.86
N THR A 636 11.00 5.33 22.22
CA THR A 636 12.32 5.72 22.74
C THR A 636 12.21 6.43 24.10
N TRP A 637 11.24 7.32 24.27
CA TRP A 637 10.93 7.89 25.58
C TRP A 637 10.60 6.82 26.61
N LEU A 638 9.74 5.86 26.26
CA LEU A 638 9.36 4.79 27.18
C LEU A 638 10.53 3.89 27.55
N ILE A 639 11.42 3.56 26.59
CA ILE A 639 12.66 2.84 26.85
C ILE A 639 13.53 3.61 27.85
N ARG A 640 13.74 4.92 27.64
CA ARG A 640 14.56 5.75 28.50
C ARG A 640 13.97 5.87 29.91
N ILE A 641 12.67 6.15 30.02
CA ILE A 641 11.96 6.22 31.30
C ILE A 641 12.12 4.90 32.06
N SER A 642 11.89 3.76 31.40
CA SER A 642 12.02 2.43 32.00
C SER A 642 13.46 2.17 32.48
N ALA A 643 14.45 2.51 31.67
CA ALA A 643 15.86 2.38 32.00
C ALA A 643 16.25 3.22 33.22
N LEU A 644 15.80 4.47 33.29
CA LEU A 644 16.03 5.36 34.44
C LEU A 644 15.38 4.85 35.72
N GLN A 645 14.15 4.37 35.62
CA GLN A 645 13.43 3.78 36.76
C GLN A 645 14.17 2.55 37.31
N ARG A 646 14.59 1.64 36.42
CA ARG A 646 15.38 0.46 36.79
C ARG A 646 16.75 0.80 37.33
N ALA A 647 17.35 1.92 36.93
CA ALA A 647 18.63 2.44 37.47
C ALA A 647 18.46 3.21 38.78
N GLY A 648 17.24 3.31 39.35
CA GLY A 648 16.96 4.05 40.60
C GLY A 648 16.97 5.58 40.47
N LYS A 649 16.93 6.11 39.23
CA LYS A 649 16.90 7.54 38.88
C LYS A 649 15.48 8.09 38.72
N ALA A 650 14.67 7.93 39.76
CA ALA A 650 13.22 8.23 39.71
C ALA A 650 12.90 9.69 39.35
N ASP A 651 13.68 10.66 39.80
CA ASP A 651 13.45 12.09 39.50
C ASP A 651 13.71 12.42 38.03
N GLU A 652 14.77 11.84 37.43
CA GLU A 652 15.03 11.99 35.99
C GLU A 652 13.88 11.34 35.15
N ALA A 653 13.45 10.14 35.54
CA ALA A 653 12.33 9.46 34.89
C ALA A 653 11.04 10.28 34.95
N LYS A 654 10.74 10.91 36.11
CA LYS A 654 9.57 11.78 36.26
C LYS A 654 9.62 13.00 35.37
N HIS A 655 10.80 13.61 35.23
CA HIS A 655 11.01 14.74 34.32
C HIS A 655 10.73 14.31 32.86
N ASP A 656 11.22 13.14 32.48
CA ASP A 656 11.03 12.60 31.13
C ASP A 656 9.58 12.28 30.82
N VAL A 657 8.81 11.72 31.78
CA VAL A 657 7.36 11.53 31.61
C VAL A 657 6.67 12.85 31.36
N SER A 658 7.04 13.91 32.09
CA SER A 658 6.46 15.24 31.88
C SER A 658 6.79 15.80 30.50
N ALA A 659 8.03 15.65 30.05
CA ALA A 659 8.49 16.08 28.74
C ALA A 659 7.79 15.31 27.59
N MET A 660 7.60 14.00 27.76
CA MET A 660 6.88 13.16 26.81
C MET A 660 5.41 13.57 26.67
N VAL A 661 4.73 13.86 27.79
CA VAL A 661 3.35 14.36 27.80
C VAL A 661 3.25 15.72 27.13
N GLU A 662 4.20 16.63 27.45
CA GLU A 662 4.24 17.95 26.81
C GLU A 662 4.44 17.83 25.30
N TRP A 663 5.37 17.00 24.85
CA TRP A 663 5.60 16.74 23.43
C TRP A 663 4.31 16.25 22.72
N GLU A 664 3.61 15.28 23.29
CA GLU A 664 2.37 14.78 22.71
C GLU A 664 1.28 15.86 22.59
N THR A 665 1.21 16.79 23.56
CA THR A 665 0.22 17.88 23.50
C THR A 665 0.44 18.84 22.33
N HIS A 666 1.66 18.92 21.81
CA HIS A 666 2.03 19.77 20.68
C HIS A 666 1.86 19.09 19.31
N LEU A 667 1.54 17.81 19.28
CA LEU A 667 1.27 17.11 18.02
C LEU A 667 0.00 17.65 17.35
N SER A 668 0.10 18.01 16.07
CA SER A 668 -1.03 18.50 15.26
C SER A 668 -2.13 17.46 15.07
N VAL A 669 -1.74 16.18 14.97
CA VAL A 669 -2.63 15.03 14.89
C VAL A 669 -2.18 14.00 15.91
N LYS A 670 -3.11 13.50 16.70
CA LYS A 670 -2.87 12.44 17.68
C LYS A 670 -3.26 11.10 17.08
N ASP A 671 -2.42 10.09 17.26
CA ASP A 671 -2.72 8.72 16.91
C ASP A 671 -2.81 7.85 18.18
N ASP A 672 -3.70 6.85 18.12
CA ASP A 672 -3.98 5.98 19.25
C ASP A 672 -2.71 5.21 19.72
N TRP A 673 -1.80 4.85 18.79
CA TRP A 673 -0.59 4.08 19.12
C TRP A 673 0.40 4.90 19.94
N THR A 674 0.77 6.09 19.47
CA THR A 674 1.64 7.02 20.20
C THR A 674 1.07 7.33 21.59
N HIS A 675 -0.26 7.54 21.68
CA HIS A 675 -0.93 7.83 22.92
C HIS A 675 -0.84 6.66 23.95
N ILE A 676 -0.89 5.42 23.48
CA ILE A 676 -0.71 4.23 24.34
C ILE A 676 0.65 4.25 25.05
N TYR A 677 1.72 4.63 24.35
CA TYR A 677 3.05 4.76 24.96
C TYR A 677 3.08 5.83 26.05
N VAL A 678 2.41 6.97 25.81
CA VAL A 678 2.31 8.06 26.83
C VAL A 678 1.54 7.58 28.06
N ILE A 679 0.39 6.91 27.89
CA ILE A 679 -0.39 6.37 29.01
C ILE A 679 0.47 5.36 29.83
N ARG A 680 1.24 4.50 29.16
CA ARG A 680 2.14 3.55 29.81
C ARG A 680 3.22 4.24 30.64
N ALA A 681 3.81 5.30 30.12
CA ALA A 681 4.81 6.09 30.84
C ALA A 681 4.21 6.73 32.11
N ILE A 682 3.00 7.28 32.02
CA ILE A 682 2.25 7.84 33.14
C ILE A 682 1.92 6.74 34.19
N ALA A 683 1.49 5.56 33.72
CA ALA A 683 1.17 4.43 34.58
C ALA A 683 2.40 3.95 35.37
N ALA A 684 3.54 3.80 34.67
CA ALA A 684 4.81 3.42 35.28
C ALA A 684 5.28 4.45 36.33
N GLN A 685 5.07 5.76 36.05
CA GLN A 685 5.38 6.82 37.01
C GLN A 685 4.50 6.75 38.26
N TYR A 686 3.20 6.59 38.13
CA TYR A 686 2.30 6.40 39.27
C TYR A 686 2.68 5.19 40.12
N TRP A 687 3.13 4.12 39.48
CA TRP A 687 3.60 2.93 40.18
C TRP A 687 4.82 3.25 41.07
N ILE A 688 5.83 3.90 40.55
CA ILE A 688 7.05 4.27 41.29
C ILE A 688 6.73 5.24 42.45
N GLU A 689 5.74 6.10 42.27
CA GLU A 689 5.26 7.00 43.33
C GLU A 689 4.40 6.32 44.42
N GLY A 690 4.12 5.00 44.28
CA GLY A 690 3.27 4.25 45.19
C GLY A 690 1.78 4.47 45.01
N ASN A 691 1.36 5.16 43.93
CA ASN A 691 -0.05 5.40 43.60
C ASN A 691 -0.61 4.23 42.76
N HIS A 692 -0.63 3.02 43.37
CA HIS A 692 -0.97 1.78 42.65
C HIS A 692 -2.34 1.80 42.00
N ASP A 693 -3.38 2.35 42.66
CA ASP A 693 -4.74 2.45 42.08
C ASP A 693 -4.72 3.28 40.77
N LYS A 694 -4.05 4.43 40.73
CA LYS A 694 -3.94 5.24 39.54
C LYS A 694 -3.12 4.54 38.46
N ALA A 695 -2.08 3.81 38.83
CA ALA A 695 -1.28 3.04 37.86
C ALA A 695 -2.15 1.95 37.21
N VAL A 696 -2.95 1.22 37.98
CA VAL A 696 -3.89 0.23 37.45
C VAL A 696 -4.93 0.85 36.53
N ASP A 697 -5.51 2.00 36.91
CA ASP A 697 -6.47 2.71 36.05
C ASP A 697 -5.85 3.12 34.68
N GLN A 698 -4.60 3.62 34.69
CA GLN A 698 -3.91 3.97 33.46
C GLN A 698 -3.57 2.73 32.62
N PHE A 699 -3.10 1.64 33.22
CA PHE A 699 -2.84 0.41 32.46
C PHE A 699 -4.14 -0.21 31.90
N LYS A 700 -5.24 -0.13 32.64
CA LYS A 700 -6.55 -0.54 32.13
C LYS A 700 -6.96 0.27 30.92
N LEU A 701 -6.72 1.59 30.94
CA LEU A 701 -6.98 2.46 29.78
C LEU A 701 -6.06 2.10 28.61
N ALA A 702 -4.74 1.92 28.85
CA ALA A 702 -3.79 1.52 27.83
C ALA A 702 -4.17 0.18 27.18
N MET A 703 -4.59 -0.81 27.98
CA MET A 703 -5.01 -2.13 27.49
C MET A 703 -6.26 -2.03 26.61
N ALA A 704 -7.28 -1.29 27.06
CA ALA A 704 -8.48 -1.05 26.26
C ALA A 704 -8.18 -0.33 24.93
N SER A 705 -7.24 0.62 24.96
CA SER A 705 -6.79 1.32 23.74
C SER A 705 -5.99 0.39 22.82
N ALA A 706 -5.14 -0.48 23.36
CA ALA A 706 -4.37 -1.47 22.59
C ALA A 706 -5.30 -2.52 21.94
N GLU A 707 -6.29 -3.01 22.67
CA GLU A 707 -7.30 -3.93 22.12
C GLU A 707 -8.14 -3.28 21.01
N LYS A 708 -8.49 -2.01 21.16
CA LYS A 708 -9.19 -1.23 20.11
C LYS A 708 -8.30 -1.03 18.88
N LEU A 709 -7.01 -0.77 19.08
CA LEU A 709 -6.03 -0.62 17.99
C LEU A 709 -5.87 -1.94 17.24
N GLY A 710 -5.90 -3.07 17.94
CA GLY A 710 -5.89 -4.41 17.34
C GLY A 710 -4.52 -4.90 16.86
N VAL A 711 -3.42 -4.24 17.22
CA VAL A 711 -2.05 -4.65 16.83
C VAL A 711 -1.50 -5.60 17.89
N PRO A 712 -1.19 -6.87 17.55
CA PRO A 712 -0.70 -7.87 18.49
C PRO A 712 0.51 -7.43 19.34
N GLU A 713 1.50 -6.79 18.68
CA GLU A 713 2.69 -6.28 19.38
C GLU A 713 2.31 -5.33 20.51
N VAL A 714 1.42 -4.37 20.26
CA VAL A 714 0.99 -3.38 21.24
C VAL A 714 0.18 -4.04 22.37
N ILE A 715 -0.73 -4.96 22.01
CA ILE A 715 -1.55 -5.71 23.00
C ILE A 715 -0.66 -6.50 23.95
N VAL A 716 0.31 -7.25 23.42
CA VAL A 716 1.20 -8.08 24.24
C VAL A 716 2.13 -7.23 25.09
N SER A 717 2.66 -6.15 24.53
CA SER A 717 3.57 -5.24 25.24
C SER A 717 2.87 -4.54 26.42
N VAL A 718 1.66 -4.02 26.23
CA VAL A 718 0.84 -3.43 27.30
C VAL A 718 0.42 -4.49 28.30
N GLY A 719 -0.09 -5.62 27.81
CA GLY A 719 -0.63 -6.71 28.62
C GLY A 719 0.42 -7.33 29.53
N LYS A 720 1.69 -7.47 29.08
CA LYS A 720 2.80 -7.90 29.94
C LYS A 720 2.94 -7.01 31.16
N SER A 721 3.08 -5.72 30.94
CA SER A 721 3.31 -4.75 32.02
C SER A 721 2.12 -4.70 32.98
N TYR A 722 0.90 -4.73 32.45
CA TYR A 722 -0.33 -4.69 33.24
C TYR A 722 -0.52 -5.96 34.08
N ALA A 723 -0.35 -7.14 33.48
CA ALA A 723 -0.49 -8.41 34.21
C ALA A 723 0.52 -8.56 35.35
N LEU A 724 1.80 -8.19 35.08
CA LEU A 724 2.85 -8.26 36.12
C LEU A 724 2.54 -7.31 37.27
N MET A 725 2.06 -6.10 36.99
CA MET A 725 1.66 -5.15 38.03
C MET A 725 0.48 -5.68 38.86
N LEU A 726 -0.54 -6.25 38.24
CA LEU A 726 -1.69 -6.85 38.93
C LEU A 726 -1.26 -8.00 39.84
N LEU A 727 -0.28 -8.82 39.44
CA LEU A 727 0.26 -9.89 40.29
C LEU A 727 1.00 -9.33 41.50
N ASP A 728 1.73 -8.24 41.36
CA ASP A 728 2.50 -7.63 42.42
C ASP A 728 1.60 -7.02 43.54
N ILE A 729 0.42 -6.54 43.20
CA ILE A 729 -0.57 -6.04 44.19
C ILE A 729 -1.57 -7.10 44.59
N GLY A 730 -1.42 -8.33 44.12
CA GLY A 730 -2.31 -9.46 44.51
C GLY A 730 -3.66 -9.49 43.81
N HIS A 731 -3.88 -8.76 42.76
CA HIS A 731 -5.10 -8.77 41.95
C HIS A 731 -5.12 -9.96 40.99
N LEU A 732 -5.06 -11.17 41.52
CA LEU A 732 -4.85 -12.39 40.76
C LEU A 732 -5.90 -12.66 39.70
N ASP A 733 -7.20 -12.44 40.00
CA ASP A 733 -8.30 -12.68 39.04
C ASP A 733 -8.18 -11.80 37.80
N GLN A 734 -7.77 -10.53 37.99
CA GLN A 734 -7.55 -9.61 36.88
C GLN A 734 -6.30 -10.00 36.09
N ALA A 735 -5.22 -10.40 36.75
CA ALA A 735 -4.00 -10.88 36.08
C ALA A 735 -4.28 -12.15 35.24
N ILE A 736 -5.12 -13.06 35.73
CA ILE A 736 -5.58 -14.24 34.98
C ILE A 736 -6.35 -13.82 33.73
N ALA A 737 -7.25 -12.83 33.82
CA ALA A 737 -8.02 -12.34 32.69
C ALA A 737 -7.12 -11.75 31.62
N VAL A 738 -6.15 -10.90 32.00
CA VAL A 738 -5.16 -10.33 31.06
C VAL A 738 -4.30 -11.44 30.46
N SER A 739 -3.79 -12.39 31.27
CA SER A 739 -3.02 -13.52 30.72
C SER A 739 -3.83 -14.35 29.73
N GLY A 740 -5.13 -14.53 29.98
CA GLY A 740 -6.04 -15.21 29.07
C GLY A 740 -6.15 -14.52 27.70
N SER A 741 -6.21 -13.18 27.69
CA SER A 741 -6.24 -12.42 26.42
C SER A 741 -4.92 -12.50 25.63
N LEU A 742 -3.80 -12.76 26.31
CA LEU A 742 -2.48 -12.92 25.66
C LEU A 742 -2.17 -14.37 25.24
N SER A 743 -2.95 -15.34 25.68
CA SER A 743 -2.64 -16.77 25.56
C SER A 743 -2.41 -17.25 24.11
N MET A 744 -3.07 -16.64 23.15
CA MET A 744 -2.91 -16.98 21.73
C MET A 744 -1.49 -16.71 21.18
N TRP A 745 -0.71 -15.85 21.83
CA TRP A 745 0.67 -15.54 21.47
C TRP A 745 1.71 -16.23 22.36
N SER A 746 1.30 -16.99 23.39
CA SER A 746 2.23 -17.62 24.35
C SER A 746 3.15 -18.68 23.72
N ASP A 747 2.85 -19.16 22.51
CA ASP A 747 3.72 -20.08 21.76
C ASP A 747 4.75 -19.38 20.86
N THR A 748 4.59 -18.08 20.60
CA THR A 748 5.41 -17.32 19.66
C THR A 748 6.08 -16.09 20.28
N ASP A 749 5.57 -15.58 21.38
CA ASP A 749 6.09 -14.38 22.05
C ASP A 749 6.49 -14.69 23.50
N TRP A 750 7.74 -14.39 23.85
CA TRP A 750 8.29 -14.63 25.17
C TRP A 750 7.57 -13.85 26.28
N ARG A 751 7.06 -12.65 25.99
CA ARG A 751 6.35 -11.78 26.93
C ARG A 751 5.04 -12.42 27.38
N ALA A 752 4.27 -12.92 26.41
CA ALA A 752 3.02 -13.63 26.66
C ALA A 752 3.27 -14.93 27.45
N ALA A 753 4.28 -15.72 27.04
CA ALA A 753 4.69 -16.93 27.76
C ALA A 753 5.16 -16.65 29.19
N TRP A 754 5.87 -15.53 29.41
CA TRP A 754 6.33 -15.12 30.75
C TRP A 754 5.16 -14.71 31.65
N VAL A 755 4.19 -13.95 31.14
CA VAL A 755 2.97 -13.61 31.89
C VAL A 755 2.23 -14.88 32.31
N GLU A 756 2.06 -15.83 31.42
CA GLU A 756 1.44 -17.13 31.70
C GLU A 756 2.20 -17.87 32.81
N ALA A 757 3.53 -17.93 32.74
CA ALA A 757 4.36 -18.54 33.78
C ALA A 757 4.18 -17.86 35.14
N ARG A 758 4.16 -16.53 35.19
CA ARG A 758 4.00 -15.77 36.45
C ARG A 758 2.62 -15.97 37.05
N VAL A 759 1.57 -16.09 36.27
CA VAL A 759 0.21 -16.41 36.70
C VAL A 759 0.17 -17.82 37.28
N TYR A 760 0.74 -18.85 36.62
CA TYR A 760 0.80 -20.20 37.20
C TYR A 760 1.62 -20.28 38.49
N GLN A 761 2.70 -19.48 38.57
CA GLN A 761 3.47 -19.35 39.81
C GLN A 761 2.61 -18.81 40.96
N ALA A 762 1.85 -17.77 40.74
CA ALA A 762 0.95 -17.17 41.74
C ALA A 762 -0.20 -18.11 42.15
N LEU A 763 -0.66 -18.97 41.23
CA LEU A 763 -1.66 -20.01 41.50
C LEU A 763 -1.09 -21.25 42.21
N GLY A 764 0.24 -21.35 42.41
CA GLY A 764 0.87 -22.53 42.98
C GLY A 764 0.87 -23.75 42.06
N GLN A 765 0.64 -23.59 40.78
CA GLN A 765 0.61 -24.65 39.76
C GLN A 765 2.03 -24.97 39.25
N THR A 766 2.85 -25.64 40.04
CA THR A 766 4.28 -25.85 39.78
C THR A 766 4.57 -26.42 38.39
N SER A 767 3.84 -27.46 37.97
CA SER A 767 4.09 -28.13 36.68
C SER A 767 3.80 -27.21 35.47
N SER A 768 2.69 -26.46 35.51
CA SER A 768 2.32 -25.48 34.49
C SER A 768 3.32 -24.32 34.47
N TRP A 769 3.71 -23.84 35.68
CA TRP A 769 4.73 -22.79 35.79
C TRP A 769 6.06 -23.18 35.14
N GLU A 770 6.60 -24.38 35.49
CA GLU A 770 7.85 -24.87 34.92
C GLU A 770 7.77 -24.95 33.39
N LYS A 771 6.68 -25.47 32.87
CA LYS A 771 6.47 -25.59 31.41
C LYS A 771 6.46 -24.20 30.71
N SER A 772 5.63 -23.28 31.22
CA SER A 772 5.51 -21.94 30.60
C SER A 772 6.78 -21.12 30.82
N ARG A 773 7.47 -21.25 31.96
CA ARG A 773 8.77 -20.62 32.19
C ARG A 773 9.81 -21.10 31.18
N ASN A 774 9.98 -22.41 31.02
CA ASN A 774 10.96 -22.97 30.08
C ASN A 774 10.68 -22.51 28.65
N LYS A 775 9.39 -22.37 28.26
CA LYS A 775 8.97 -21.83 26.98
C LYS A 775 9.38 -20.36 26.86
N ALA A 776 9.09 -19.55 27.87
CA ALA A 776 9.46 -18.14 27.89
C ALA A 776 10.98 -17.94 27.81
N GLU A 777 11.76 -18.73 28.53
CA GLU A 777 13.24 -18.73 28.50
C GLU A 777 13.75 -19.12 27.10
N GLN A 778 13.14 -20.09 26.44
CA GLN A 778 13.51 -20.51 25.10
C GLN A 778 13.23 -19.39 24.06
N LEU A 779 12.06 -18.75 24.15
CA LEU A 779 11.65 -17.66 23.23
C LEU A 779 12.43 -16.36 23.52
N ALA A 780 12.80 -16.12 24.78
CA ALA A 780 13.56 -14.93 25.16
C ALA A 780 15.01 -14.96 24.64
N GLY A 781 15.57 -16.16 24.41
CA GLY A 781 16.95 -16.30 23.94
C GLY A 781 17.96 -15.76 24.94
N ASP A 782 18.79 -14.80 24.56
CA ASP A 782 19.81 -14.17 25.40
C ASP A 782 19.32 -12.93 26.17
N ARG A 783 18.00 -12.68 26.23
CA ARG A 783 17.37 -11.67 27.10
C ARG A 783 17.39 -12.11 28.57
N LEU A 784 17.49 -11.16 29.46
CA LEU A 784 17.36 -11.41 30.89
C LEU A 784 15.87 -11.38 31.30
N LEU A 785 15.33 -12.54 31.69
CA LEU A 785 14.02 -12.60 32.33
C LEU A 785 14.19 -12.31 33.84
N HIS A 786 13.69 -11.15 34.30
CA HIS A 786 13.80 -10.80 35.71
C HIS A 786 12.72 -11.54 36.52
N VAL A 787 13.14 -12.35 37.48
CA VAL A 787 12.29 -13.13 38.35
C VAL A 787 11.72 -12.31 39.52
N GLY A 788 12.16 -11.10 39.72
CA GLY A 788 11.83 -10.24 40.87
C GLY A 788 11.07 -8.98 40.51
N ALA A 789 10.05 -8.75 41.31
CA ALA A 789 9.10 -7.67 41.27
C ALA A 789 9.66 -6.26 41.04
N SER A 790 8.80 -5.36 40.60
CA SER A 790 8.86 -3.91 40.67
C SER A 790 9.67 -3.16 39.59
N SER A 791 10.40 -3.81 38.69
CA SER A 791 11.18 -3.10 37.65
C SER A 791 10.85 -3.50 36.20
N ASP A 792 9.92 -4.42 35.99
CA ASP A 792 9.68 -5.04 34.66
C ASP A 792 8.44 -4.49 33.92
N TYR A 793 8.04 -3.26 34.24
CA TYR A 793 6.89 -2.59 33.63
C TYR A 793 7.24 -1.77 32.37
N GLY A 794 8.47 -1.87 31.91
CA GLY A 794 8.96 -1.27 30.68
C GLY A 794 8.47 -1.98 29.43
N PRO A 795 8.84 -1.46 28.25
CA PRO A 795 8.43 -2.00 26.95
C PRO A 795 8.80 -3.46 26.74
#